data_603b724f7ca26ccfe33dfec2c0cb723e
#
_entry.id   603b724f7ca26ccfe33dfec2c0cb723e
#
_cell.length_a   1.000
_cell.length_b   1.000
_cell.length_c   1.000
_cell.angle_alpha   90.00
_cell.angle_beta   90.00
_cell.angle_gamma   90.00
#
_symmetry.space_group_name_H-M   'P 1'
#
loop_
_entity.id
_entity.type
_entity.pdbx_description
1 polymer ?
#
loop_
_entity_poly.entity_id
_entity_poly.type
_entity_poly.pdbx_seq_one_letter_code
_entity_poly.pdbx_strand_id
1 'polypeptide(L)'
;MLVKNSGIFLGSRLYNFIRLWLRRSLQPKVFLLGHPKKAFALMVSMVLCSGLLAQKATWIWYPGDFEVWLANKMQNRRTERTVFLPPFWKMDSHYVLMDFHKDFTLTSAEEVDVLVEGRYNVKLDGKGFEGTPTRITIPPGKHRLSLKVFNQENVPSIFVRGKTIFSDSSWLLTYEDKEWIDETGKASDQSGTTWLHAGFWNFDSPATPPSKGRLQTQPQSPVDVARNGNSMVVDFGKETFGFLRLHGLRGKGKVGIYYGESKEEALATTTCETLDRVNVDLTVNTDTTMELSKAFRFVNIQLEGDARFDSVSMLYEYLPVKDRGSFRCSDAQVNQIYDVAKYTLHLNTREFFIDGIKRDRWVWSGDAYQSYLMNYYLFFDSPTVSRTLLALRGKDPVTSHINTIMDYTFYWFMGIYDYYQYTGDKNFIRQFYPRMQSLMEYCLSRRNKNGMMEGMAGDWVFIDWAEGLSKKGEVSFEQLLLCRSLEAMAISAVIAEDTQGAAKYQQLASDLKSKIFSTYWNESKQALVHSRVDGVPTENVTRYANMFAIFFNYLNDAQKLGVKKNVLLNDQVQKITTPYMRFYELEALCAMGEQPYVLKEMKSYWGGMLDLGATSFWEEYNPSKKGAEHYAMYGREFGKSLCHAWGASPIYLLGRYYLGVKPTSPGYQTYLIEPALGGLQWMRGSVPTPGGDVLLDCTTRQLKVQGAEGTGTLRFKSKSAPKSNGTISSKGNNVYEMTIEKGKEYTVSYAAVE
;
A
#
# COMPACT_ATOMS: atom_id res chain seq x y z
N MET A 1 22.55 20.23 -51.67
CA MET A 1 22.69 21.66 -51.37
C MET A 1 21.67 22.03 -50.31
N LEU A 2 22.17 22.34 -49.08
CA LEU A 2 21.53 23.04 -47.95
C LEU A 2 20.14 22.57 -47.49
N VAL A 3 19.96 21.74 -46.45
CA VAL A 3 20.19 21.77 -44.97
C VAL A 3 19.64 23.04 -44.30
N LYS A 4 18.69 22.81 -43.37
CA LYS A 4 18.70 23.30 -42.00
C LYS A 4 17.45 22.79 -41.24
N ASN A 5 17.65 21.84 -40.30
CA ASN A 5 17.56 21.95 -38.83
C ASN A 5 16.29 22.60 -38.23
N SER A 6 15.45 21.78 -37.61
CA SER A 6 14.75 22.11 -36.38
C SER A 6 14.30 20.83 -35.65
N GLY A 7 15.18 20.26 -34.87
CA GLY A 7 14.89 19.23 -33.87
C GLY A 7 15.91 19.38 -32.78
N ILE A 8 15.50 19.84 -31.63
CA ILE A 8 16.11 19.69 -30.28
C ILE A 8 15.49 20.80 -29.40
N PHE A 9 14.42 20.52 -28.69
CA PHE A 9 14.04 21.34 -27.53
C PHE A 9 13.07 20.59 -26.59
N LEU A 10 13.50 19.45 -26.03
CA LEU A 10 12.82 18.85 -24.85
C LEU A 10 13.75 17.98 -23.99
N GLY A 11 14.92 17.60 -24.49
CA GLY A 11 15.92 16.86 -23.68
C GLY A 11 16.74 17.73 -22.72
N SER A 12 16.73 19.04 -22.92
CA SER A 12 17.62 19.97 -22.21
C SER A 12 17.20 20.33 -20.78
N ARG A 13 15.93 20.23 -20.41
CA ARG A 13 15.47 20.59 -19.05
C ARG A 13 15.78 19.53 -18.01
N LEU A 14 15.62 18.25 -18.35
CA LEU A 14 15.96 17.16 -17.43
C LEU A 14 17.48 16.98 -17.31
N TYR A 15 18.21 17.09 -18.43
CA TYR A 15 19.67 17.04 -18.44
C TYR A 15 20.30 18.25 -17.69
N ASN A 16 19.73 19.43 -17.81
CA ASN A 16 20.17 20.60 -17.06
C ASN A 16 19.80 20.53 -15.56
N PHE A 17 18.71 19.87 -15.20
CA PHE A 17 18.34 19.64 -13.81
C PHE A 17 19.33 18.68 -13.11
N ILE A 18 19.70 17.59 -13.77
CA ILE A 18 20.72 16.63 -13.28
C ILE A 18 22.10 17.27 -13.25
N ARG A 19 22.48 18.08 -14.25
CA ARG A 19 23.77 18.75 -14.32
C ARG A 19 23.90 19.90 -13.29
N LEU A 20 22.82 20.61 -12.98
CA LEU A 20 22.78 21.62 -11.93
C LEU A 20 22.83 21.01 -10.52
N TRP A 21 22.20 19.84 -10.35
CA TRP A 21 22.25 19.11 -9.08
C TRP A 21 23.64 18.53 -8.81
N LEU A 22 24.29 17.92 -9.79
CA LEU A 22 25.67 17.40 -9.69
C LEU A 22 26.72 18.51 -9.50
N ARG A 23 26.50 19.71 -10.03
CA ARG A 23 27.44 20.84 -9.81
C ARG A 23 27.28 21.54 -8.45
N ARG A 24 26.11 21.43 -7.80
CA ARG A 24 25.90 22.00 -6.46
C ARG A 24 26.40 21.12 -5.32
N SER A 25 26.59 19.82 -5.53
CA SER A 25 27.07 18.88 -4.52
C SER A 25 28.60 18.75 -4.43
N LEU A 26 29.37 19.40 -5.28
CA LEU A 26 30.83 19.24 -5.37
C LEU A 26 31.64 20.54 -5.19
N GLN A 27 31.12 21.54 -4.46
CA GLN A 27 31.96 22.68 -4.05
C GLN A 27 31.95 22.85 -2.53
N PRO A 28 33.08 22.66 -1.83
CA PRO A 28 33.20 23.01 -0.43
C PRO A 28 33.34 24.53 -0.28
N LYS A 29 32.29 25.21 0.14
CA LYS A 29 32.40 26.58 0.62
C LYS A 29 32.89 26.56 2.06
N VAL A 30 34.16 26.87 2.24
CA VAL A 30 34.75 27.21 3.54
C VAL A 30 34.14 28.53 4.01
N PHE A 31 33.26 28.49 5.01
CA PHE A 31 32.83 29.65 5.76
C PHE A 31 33.71 29.77 7.00
N LEU A 32 34.58 30.80 7.00
CA LEU A 32 35.28 31.24 8.19
C LEU A 32 34.28 31.88 9.18
N LEU A 33 33.89 31.12 10.20
CA LEU A 33 33.13 31.63 11.32
C LEU A 33 34.09 32.11 12.40
N GLY A 34 34.29 33.43 12.46
CA GLY A 34 34.91 34.07 13.59
C GLY A 34 33.98 34.07 14.81
N HIS A 35 34.12 33.08 15.67
CA HIS A 35 33.92 33.06 17.13
C HIS A 35 33.77 31.61 17.62
N PRO A 36 34.78 31.04 18.27
CA PRO A 36 34.78 29.64 18.71
C PRO A 36 33.69 29.30 19.76
N LYS A 37 33.17 30.27 20.47
CA LYS A 37 32.10 30.05 21.47
C LYS A 37 30.72 29.81 20.86
N LYS A 38 30.44 30.32 19.65
CA LYS A 38 29.15 30.07 18.97
C LYS A 38 29.14 28.72 18.24
N ALA A 39 30.27 28.28 17.70
CA ALA A 39 30.41 26.96 17.08
C ALA A 39 30.29 25.82 18.12
N PHE A 40 30.87 26.04 19.32
CA PHE A 40 30.77 25.09 20.42
C PHE A 40 29.31 24.98 20.98
N ALA A 41 28.62 26.12 21.12
CA ALA A 41 27.22 26.14 21.54
C ALA A 41 26.27 25.48 20.51
N LEU A 42 26.55 25.65 19.20
CA LEU A 42 25.78 24.97 18.13
C LEU A 42 26.07 23.46 18.10
N MET A 43 27.32 23.05 18.30
CA MET A 43 27.69 21.63 18.37
C MET A 43 27.15 20.95 19.63
N VAL A 44 27.16 21.61 20.77
CA VAL A 44 26.53 21.12 22.02
C VAL A 44 25.01 21.10 21.89
N SER A 45 24.39 22.06 21.20
CA SER A 45 22.93 22.03 20.93
C SER A 45 22.54 20.96 19.94
N MET A 46 23.34 20.67 18.89
CA MET A 46 23.10 19.52 18.00
C MET A 46 23.31 18.17 18.69
N VAL A 47 24.29 18.07 19.61
CA VAL A 47 24.48 16.83 20.40
C VAL A 47 23.40 16.68 21.48
N LEU A 48 22.83 17.77 22.00
CA LEU A 48 21.71 17.72 22.96
C LEU A 48 20.34 17.51 22.29
N CYS A 49 20.17 17.91 21.03
CA CYS A 49 18.91 17.62 20.28
C CYS A 49 18.88 16.23 19.63
N SER A 50 20.02 15.53 19.50
CA SER A 50 20.04 14.12 19.08
C SER A 50 19.84 13.13 20.25
N GLY A 51 19.62 13.61 21.46
CA GLY A 51 19.64 12.83 22.69
C GLY A 51 18.31 12.50 23.35
N LEU A 52 17.14 12.57 22.67
CA LEU A 52 15.85 12.29 23.34
C LEU A 52 14.81 11.57 22.48
N LEU A 53 15.23 10.67 21.61
CA LEU A 53 14.42 9.49 21.31
C LEU A 53 15.13 8.35 22.05
N ALA A 54 14.57 7.91 23.17
CA ALA A 54 15.02 6.69 23.83
C ALA A 54 14.89 5.57 22.79
N GLN A 55 16.01 5.16 22.21
CA GLN A 55 16.07 4.04 21.29
C GLN A 55 15.56 2.83 22.04
N LYS A 56 14.49 2.21 21.58
CA LYS A 56 13.84 1.04 22.19
C LYS A 56 14.26 -0.19 21.44
N ALA A 57 14.60 -1.25 22.19
CA ALA A 57 14.77 -2.57 21.60
C ALA A 57 13.47 -3.02 20.94
N THR A 58 13.58 -3.67 19.79
CA THR A 58 12.48 -4.32 19.09
C THR A 58 12.89 -5.74 18.70
N TRP A 59 11.93 -6.65 18.51
CA TRP A 59 12.18 -7.92 17.86
C TRP A 59 12.63 -7.68 16.42
N ILE A 60 13.65 -8.43 16.00
CA ILE A 60 14.23 -8.35 14.66
C ILE A 60 14.40 -9.72 14.03
N TRP A 61 14.29 -9.78 12.69
CA TRP A 61 14.35 -11.00 11.88
C TRP A 61 14.96 -10.72 10.51
N TYR A 62 15.10 -11.78 9.69
CA TYR A 62 15.57 -11.63 8.32
C TYR A 62 14.50 -10.91 7.48
N PRO A 63 14.86 -9.84 6.74
CA PRO A 63 13.90 -9.02 6.00
C PRO A 63 13.10 -9.85 5.00
N GLY A 64 11.78 -9.81 5.13
CA GLY A 64 10.83 -10.58 4.32
C GLY A 64 10.42 -11.93 4.90
N ASP A 65 11.13 -12.46 5.90
CA ASP A 65 10.80 -13.77 6.48
C ASP A 65 9.53 -13.73 7.34
N PHE A 66 9.37 -12.69 8.14
CA PHE A 66 8.14 -12.49 8.91
C PHE A 66 6.93 -12.35 7.99
N GLU A 67 7.06 -11.58 6.93
CA GLU A 67 6.02 -11.31 5.97
C GLU A 67 5.62 -12.57 5.19
N VAL A 68 6.58 -13.37 4.75
CA VAL A 68 6.34 -14.65 4.06
C VAL A 68 5.69 -15.67 5.03
N TRP A 69 6.22 -15.79 6.25
CA TRP A 69 5.66 -16.66 7.27
C TRP A 69 4.22 -16.28 7.62
N LEU A 70 3.96 -14.98 7.80
CA LEU A 70 2.64 -14.45 8.13
C LEU A 70 1.65 -14.66 6.98
N ALA A 71 2.08 -14.44 5.74
CA ALA A 71 1.28 -14.71 4.54
C ALA A 71 0.88 -16.18 4.47
N ASN A 72 1.79 -17.11 4.80
CA ASN A 72 1.49 -18.54 4.89
C ASN A 72 0.43 -18.86 5.97
N LYS A 73 0.45 -18.15 7.10
CA LYS A 73 -0.58 -18.31 8.15
C LYS A 73 -1.95 -17.79 7.75
N MET A 74 -2.04 -16.81 6.85
CA MET A 74 -3.32 -16.25 6.41
C MET A 74 -4.15 -17.22 5.54
N GLN A 75 -3.56 -18.22 4.89
CA GLN A 75 -4.27 -19.18 4.05
C GLN A 75 -5.42 -19.90 4.75
N ASN A 76 -5.29 -20.13 6.04
CA ASN A 76 -6.30 -20.84 6.84
C ASN A 76 -7.56 -20.01 7.10
N ARG A 77 -7.62 -18.77 6.60
CA ARG A 77 -8.74 -17.84 6.83
C ARG A 77 -9.73 -17.76 5.67
N ARG A 78 -9.64 -18.68 4.69
CA ARG A 78 -10.52 -18.70 3.50
C ARG A 78 -11.95 -19.18 3.84
N THR A 79 -12.87 -18.94 2.91
CA THR A 79 -14.28 -19.29 3.08
C THR A 79 -14.52 -20.79 2.96
N GLU A 80 -15.53 -21.29 3.64
CA GLU A 80 -15.83 -22.73 3.76
C GLU A 80 -16.39 -23.34 2.47
N ARG A 81 -16.98 -22.53 1.59
CA ARG A 81 -17.56 -23.02 0.32
C ARG A 81 -16.69 -22.77 -0.88
N THR A 82 -15.61 -22.07 -0.73
CA THR A 82 -14.59 -21.94 -1.77
C THR A 82 -13.82 -23.26 -1.84
N VAL A 83 -13.65 -23.78 -3.03
CA VAL A 83 -12.74 -24.93 -3.24
C VAL A 83 -11.39 -24.55 -2.65
N PHE A 84 -10.88 -25.34 -1.70
CA PHE A 84 -9.54 -25.20 -1.21
C PHE A 84 -8.59 -25.46 -2.38
N LEU A 85 -8.21 -24.39 -3.04
CA LEU A 85 -7.08 -24.41 -3.96
C LEU A 85 -5.90 -23.91 -3.15
N PRO A 86 -4.82 -24.70 -3.00
CA PRO A 86 -3.56 -24.11 -2.60
C PRO A 86 -3.30 -22.96 -3.55
N PRO A 87 -2.77 -21.84 -3.05
CA PRO A 87 -2.48 -20.71 -3.94
C PRO A 87 -1.70 -21.23 -5.14
N PHE A 88 -2.19 -20.95 -6.33
CA PHE A 88 -1.55 -21.38 -7.58
C PHE A 88 -0.28 -20.56 -7.89
N TRP A 89 -0.01 -19.54 -7.09
CA TRP A 89 1.27 -18.80 -7.06
C TRP A 89 2.21 -19.42 -6.04
N LYS A 90 3.49 -19.23 -6.27
CA LYS A 90 4.55 -19.75 -5.40
C LYS A 90 4.39 -19.24 -3.97
N MET A 91 4.45 -20.17 -3.01
CA MET A 91 4.54 -19.90 -1.58
C MET A 91 5.99 -20.09 -1.15
N ASP A 92 6.63 -19.00 -0.74
CA ASP A 92 7.94 -19.07 -0.13
C ASP A 92 7.86 -19.52 1.34
N SER A 93 8.97 -19.99 1.88
CA SER A 93 9.12 -20.28 3.31
C SER A 93 10.15 -19.32 3.92
N HIS A 94 10.02 -19.07 5.22
CA HIS A 94 11.07 -18.36 5.96
C HIS A 94 12.35 -19.20 6.04
N TYR A 95 13.49 -18.57 6.25
CA TYR A 95 14.74 -19.27 6.55
C TYR A 95 14.69 -19.82 7.99
N VAL A 96 15.16 -21.02 8.18
CA VAL A 96 15.10 -21.68 9.49
C VAL A 96 16.36 -21.47 10.35
N LEU A 97 17.48 -21.08 9.73
CA LEU A 97 18.75 -20.80 10.38
C LEU A 97 19.22 -19.40 10.03
N MET A 98 19.48 -18.59 11.06
CA MET A 98 19.88 -17.19 10.91
C MET A 98 21.07 -16.85 11.77
N ASP A 99 22.04 -16.15 11.19
CA ASP A 99 23.13 -15.50 11.92
C ASP A 99 22.84 -14.00 12.05
N PHE A 100 22.87 -13.50 13.28
CA PHE A 100 22.73 -12.09 13.63
C PHE A 100 24.04 -11.59 14.21
N HIS A 101 24.50 -10.39 13.84
CA HIS A 101 25.60 -9.76 14.56
C HIS A 101 25.49 -8.23 14.59
N LYS A 102 26.15 -7.67 15.59
CA LYS A 102 26.36 -6.23 15.72
C LYS A 102 27.73 -5.94 16.32
N ASP A 103 28.43 -5.01 15.69
CA ASP A 103 29.68 -4.43 16.21
C ASP A 103 29.34 -3.17 17.02
N PHE A 104 29.96 -3.04 18.21
CA PHE A 104 29.72 -1.88 19.09
C PHE A 104 30.91 -1.65 20.03
N THR A 105 30.86 -0.53 20.77
CA THR A 105 31.88 -0.18 21.76
C THR A 105 31.20 0.19 23.07
N LEU A 106 31.64 -0.41 24.17
CA LEU A 106 31.20 -0.08 25.53
C LEU A 106 32.31 0.68 26.30
N THR A 107 31.91 1.69 27.05
CA THR A 107 32.79 2.44 27.96
C THR A 107 32.83 1.85 29.36
N SER A 108 31.84 1.07 29.74
CA SER A 108 31.72 0.36 31.02
C SER A 108 31.07 -1.01 30.79
N ALA A 109 31.25 -1.94 31.72
CA ALA A 109 30.57 -3.21 31.68
C ALA A 109 29.03 -3.04 31.67
N GLU A 110 28.33 -3.86 30.91
CA GLU A 110 26.88 -3.75 30.72
C GLU A 110 26.22 -5.14 30.80
N GLU A 111 25.11 -5.23 31.54
CA GLU A 111 24.23 -6.40 31.51
C GLU A 111 23.24 -6.24 30.34
N VAL A 112 23.07 -7.29 29.55
CA VAL A 112 22.26 -7.33 28.35
C VAL A 112 21.30 -8.51 28.42
N ASP A 113 19.99 -8.23 28.36
CA ASP A 113 18.96 -9.26 28.18
C ASP A 113 18.98 -9.79 26.75
N VAL A 114 18.88 -11.11 26.57
CA VAL A 114 18.85 -11.79 25.28
C VAL A 114 17.66 -12.71 25.25
N LEU A 115 16.66 -12.38 24.43
CA LEU A 115 15.48 -13.21 24.21
C LEU A 115 15.46 -13.65 22.74
N VAL A 116 15.08 -14.88 22.50
CA VAL A 116 15.15 -15.50 21.17
C VAL A 116 13.91 -16.37 20.92
N GLU A 117 13.33 -16.26 19.72
CA GLU A 117 12.39 -17.26 19.21
C GLU A 117 13.14 -18.30 18.40
N GLY A 118 13.45 -19.44 19.05
CA GLY A 118 14.16 -20.56 18.47
C GLY A 118 15.22 -21.14 19.40
N ARG A 119 15.93 -22.14 18.90
CA ARG A 119 17.15 -22.64 19.53
C ARG A 119 18.30 -21.73 19.14
N TYR A 120 19.19 -21.42 20.05
CA TYR A 120 20.24 -20.45 19.77
C TYR A 120 21.53 -20.69 20.53
N ASN A 121 22.61 -20.13 20.02
CA ASN A 121 23.84 -19.87 20.75
C ASN A 121 24.21 -18.39 20.70
N VAL A 122 24.99 -17.94 21.68
CA VAL A 122 25.48 -16.56 21.78
C VAL A 122 26.99 -16.59 21.81
N LYS A 123 27.64 -15.67 21.04
CA LYS A 123 29.10 -15.49 21.05
C LYS A 123 29.43 -14.02 21.23
N LEU A 124 30.47 -13.75 22.01
CA LEU A 124 31.13 -12.45 22.10
C LEU A 124 32.55 -12.60 21.55
N ASP A 125 32.88 -11.84 20.52
CA ASP A 125 34.19 -11.86 19.85
C ASP A 125 34.59 -13.28 19.40
N GLY A 126 33.63 -14.07 18.91
CA GLY A 126 33.78 -15.45 18.49
C GLY A 126 33.81 -16.48 19.63
N LYS A 127 33.87 -16.06 20.89
CA LYS A 127 33.87 -16.94 22.05
C LYS A 127 32.45 -17.20 22.54
N GLY A 128 32.04 -18.49 22.55
CA GLY A 128 30.69 -18.90 22.94
C GLY A 128 30.46 -18.79 24.45
N PHE A 129 29.21 -18.44 24.80
CA PHE A 129 28.68 -18.62 26.14
C PHE A 129 28.17 -20.06 26.32
N GLU A 130 28.24 -20.57 27.52
CA GLU A 130 27.71 -21.91 27.84
C GLU A 130 26.16 -21.89 27.84
N GLY A 131 25.55 -22.89 27.23
CA GLY A 131 24.10 -23.06 27.18
C GLY A 131 23.37 -21.99 26.34
N THR A 132 22.18 -21.60 26.80
CA THR A 132 21.31 -20.59 26.15
C THR A 132 21.05 -19.44 27.15
N PRO A 133 22.02 -18.52 27.33
CA PRO A 133 21.88 -17.45 28.32
C PRO A 133 20.81 -16.44 27.89
N THR A 134 19.89 -16.15 28.83
CA THR A 134 18.88 -15.06 28.63
C THR A 134 19.39 -13.71 29.11
N ARG A 135 20.56 -13.68 29.77
CA ARG A 135 21.28 -12.48 30.21
C ARG A 135 22.76 -12.74 30.15
N ILE A 136 23.51 -11.77 29.64
CA ILE A 136 24.97 -11.78 29.53
C ILE A 136 25.56 -10.50 30.08
N THR A 137 26.79 -10.59 30.61
CA THR A 137 27.59 -9.40 31.00
C THR A 137 28.67 -9.17 29.96
N ILE A 138 28.71 -7.99 29.37
CA ILE A 138 29.69 -7.61 28.36
C ILE A 138 30.67 -6.60 29.00
N PRO A 139 31.99 -6.85 28.97
CA PRO A 139 32.99 -5.93 29.53
C PRO A 139 33.12 -4.66 28.68
N PRO A 140 33.82 -3.62 29.18
CA PRO A 140 34.15 -2.44 28.35
C PRO A 140 35.12 -2.83 27.22
N GLY A 141 34.96 -2.20 26.06
CA GLY A 141 35.81 -2.46 24.87
C GLY A 141 35.04 -2.42 23.56
N LYS A 142 35.75 -2.74 22.48
CA LYS A 142 35.12 -3.02 21.16
C LYS A 142 34.75 -4.49 21.09
N HIS A 143 33.51 -4.76 20.73
CA HIS A 143 32.97 -6.11 20.73
C HIS A 143 32.14 -6.39 19.49
N ARG A 144 32.05 -7.67 19.11
CA ARG A 144 31.04 -8.23 18.22
C ARG A 144 30.18 -9.21 19.00
N LEU A 145 28.90 -8.91 19.14
CA LEU A 145 27.91 -9.85 19.65
C LEU A 145 27.28 -10.58 18.47
N SER A 146 27.32 -11.92 18.48
CA SER A 146 26.74 -12.76 17.44
C SER A 146 25.76 -13.77 18.06
N LEU A 147 24.61 -13.97 17.37
CA LEU A 147 23.59 -14.95 17.74
C LEU A 147 23.27 -15.81 16.52
N LYS A 148 23.41 -17.13 16.66
CA LYS A 148 22.93 -18.09 15.66
C LYS A 148 21.62 -18.68 16.16
N VAL A 149 20.57 -18.58 15.35
CA VAL A 149 19.19 -18.93 15.75
C VAL A 149 18.59 -19.89 14.74
N PHE A 150 18.04 -21.02 15.24
CA PHE A 150 17.30 -22.00 14.47
C PHE A 150 15.85 -22.05 14.92
N ASN A 151 14.89 -21.87 13.99
CA ASN A 151 13.46 -22.04 14.24
C ASN A 151 12.75 -22.50 12.96
N GLN A 152 12.17 -23.69 12.99
CA GLN A 152 11.47 -24.26 11.84
C GLN A 152 9.99 -23.87 11.80
N GLU A 153 9.36 -23.65 12.95
CA GLU A 153 7.92 -23.39 13.05
C GLU A 153 7.57 -21.89 12.93
N ASN A 154 8.42 -21.07 13.52
CA ASN A 154 8.27 -19.62 13.54
C ASN A 154 9.52 -18.95 13.00
N VAL A 155 9.44 -17.65 12.77
CA VAL A 155 10.57 -16.86 12.26
C VAL A 155 11.70 -16.81 13.29
N PRO A 156 12.94 -17.24 12.95
CA PRO A 156 14.09 -16.97 13.80
C PRO A 156 14.19 -15.48 14.11
N SER A 157 14.03 -15.10 15.36
CA SER A 157 14.02 -13.69 15.76
C SER A 157 14.68 -13.48 17.12
N ILE A 158 15.25 -12.29 17.31
CA ILE A 158 15.93 -11.91 18.56
C ILE A 158 15.40 -10.58 19.10
N PHE A 159 15.46 -10.46 20.43
CA PHE A 159 15.25 -9.22 21.15
C PHE A 159 16.41 -9.04 22.15
N VAL A 160 17.25 -8.08 21.89
CA VAL A 160 18.42 -7.75 22.73
C VAL A 160 18.18 -6.41 23.38
N ARG A 161 18.35 -6.34 24.70
CA ARG A 161 18.12 -5.12 25.47
C ARG A 161 19.18 -4.92 26.54
N GLY A 162 20.02 -3.95 26.31
CA GLY A 162 20.95 -3.37 27.28
C GLY A 162 20.69 -1.87 27.44
N LYS A 163 21.67 -1.18 27.98
CA LYS A 163 21.67 0.28 28.09
C LYS A 163 22.19 0.95 26.81
N THR A 164 23.23 0.39 26.24
CA THR A 164 23.93 0.89 25.05
C THR A 164 23.65 0.04 23.84
N ILE A 165 23.58 -1.30 24.02
CA ILE A 165 23.28 -2.25 22.97
C ILE A 165 21.82 -2.69 23.06
N PHE A 166 21.12 -2.62 21.93
CA PHE A 166 19.74 -3.11 21.77
C PHE A 166 19.50 -3.55 20.32
N SER A 167 18.51 -4.42 20.13
CA SER A 167 18.13 -4.89 18.82
C SER A 167 17.31 -3.85 18.07
N ASP A 168 17.76 -3.52 16.88
CA ASP A 168 17.17 -2.58 15.94
C ASP A 168 17.58 -2.91 14.51
N SER A 169 17.18 -2.09 13.55
CA SER A 169 17.52 -2.23 12.13
C SER A 169 19.02 -2.13 11.80
N SER A 170 19.87 -1.74 12.75
CA SER A 170 21.32 -1.64 12.53
C SER A 170 22.06 -2.98 12.67
N TRP A 171 21.40 -4.01 13.18
CA TRP A 171 21.94 -5.36 13.18
C TRP A 171 22.05 -5.90 11.77
N LEU A 172 23.09 -6.70 11.52
CA LEU A 172 23.31 -7.38 10.27
C LEU A 172 22.96 -8.88 10.41
N LEU A 173 22.36 -9.44 9.36
CA LEU A 173 21.90 -10.82 9.33
C LEU A 173 22.28 -11.50 8.03
N THR A 174 22.47 -12.83 8.12
CA THR A 174 22.57 -13.69 6.96
C THR A 174 21.94 -15.05 7.25
N TYR A 175 21.43 -15.71 6.21
CA TYR A 175 20.96 -17.10 6.25
C TYR A 175 22.06 -18.12 5.92
N GLU A 176 23.25 -17.65 5.54
CA GLU A 176 24.38 -18.50 5.24
C GLU A 176 25.13 -18.86 6.52
N ASP A 177 25.55 -20.12 6.66
CA ASP A 177 26.41 -20.53 7.74
C ASP A 177 27.84 -20.02 7.48
N LYS A 178 28.24 -19.00 8.20
CA LYS A 178 29.57 -18.37 8.07
C LYS A 178 30.66 -19.02 8.91
N GLU A 179 30.28 -19.92 9.77
CA GLU A 179 31.23 -20.62 10.62
C GLU A 179 31.58 -21.99 10.04
N TRP A 180 31.86 -22.04 8.76
CA TRP A 180 32.42 -23.24 8.16
C TRP A 180 33.81 -23.50 8.75
N ILE A 181 33.94 -24.62 9.42
CA ILE A 181 35.22 -25.13 9.90
C ILE A 181 35.73 -26.08 8.81
N ASP A 182 36.89 -25.77 8.21
CA ASP A 182 37.52 -26.62 7.21
C ASP A 182 38.12 -27.91 7.86
N GLU A 183 38.60 -28.80 7.03
CA GLU A 183 39.21 -30.09 7.47
C GLU A 183 40.38 -29.91 8.44
N THR A 184 40.96 -28.72 8.53
CA THR A 184 42.06 -28.40 9.44
C THR A 184 41.56 -27.82 10.79
N GLY A 185 40.27 -27.67 10.97
CA GLY A 185 39.66 -27.05 12.15
C GLY A 185 39.72 -25.52 12.17
N LYS A 186 40.06 -24.90 11.03
CA LYS A 186 40.13 -23.45 10.87
C LYS A 186 38.81 -22.91 10.36
N ALA A 187 38.28 -21.92 11.07
CA ALA A 187 37.09 -21.17 10.60
C ALA A 187 37.44 -20.42 9.32
N SER A 188 36.75 -20.73 8.21
CA SER A 188 36.88 -19.97 6.97
C SER A 188 35.90 -18.79 6.98
N ASP A 189 36.42 -17.59 6.73
CA ASP A 189 35.58 -16.45 6.40
C ASP A 189 35.16 -16.61 4.93
N GLN A 190 33.90 -16.99 4.71
CA GLN A 190 33.40 -17.09 3.35
C GLN A 190 33.23 -15.68 2.79
N SER A 191 34.18 -15.24 1.98
CA SER A 191 34.05 -14.02 1.19
C SER A 191 32.89 -14.15 0.21
N GLY A 192 32.01 -13.17 0.15
CA GLY A 192 30.88 -13.11 -0.80
C GLY A 192 29.50 -13.26 -0.19
N THR A 193 29.36 -13.50 1.11
CA THR A 193 28.06 -13.51 1.77
C THR A 193 27.45 -12.12 1.85
N THR A 194 26.20 -12.03 1.47
CA THR A 194 25.43 -10.80 1.62
C THR A 194 24.87 -10.71 3.03
N TRP A 195 25.32 -9.69 3.76
CA TRP A 195 24.76 -9.28 5.02
C TRP A 195 23.69 -8.23 4.78
N LEU A 196 22.50 -8.42 5.35
CA LEU A 196 21.38 -7.49 5.25
C LEU A 196 21.07 -6.87 6.60
N HIS A 197 20.51 -5.67 6.57
CA HIS A 197 19.96 -5.05 7.77
C HIS A 197 18.69 -5.75 8.21
N ALA A 198 18.50 -5.84 9.54
CA ALA A 198 17.37 -6.53 10.15
C ALA A 198 16.01 -5.92 9.75
N GLY A 199 15.04 -6.79 9.51
CA GLY A 199 13.62 -6.46 9.45
C GLY A 199 13.03 -6.31 10.85
N PHE A 200 12.04 -5.45 11.02
CA PHE A 200 11.32 -5.24 12.28
C PHE A 200 9.93 -4.67 12.02
N TRP A 201 9.04 -4.79 13.02
CA TRP A 201 7.73 -4.15 12.97
C TRP A 201 7.10 -4.04 14.36
N ASN A 202 7.17 -2.90 15.02
CA ASN A 202 6.43 -2.55 16.25
C ASN A 202 6.31 -3.65 17.34
N PHE A 203 7.22 -4.62 17.37
CA PHE A 203 7.32 -5.63 18.40
C PHE A 203 8.33 -5.18 19.47
N ASP A 204 8.00 -4.09 20.17
CA ASP A 204 8.89 -3.45 21.15
C ASP A 204 8.77 -4.04 22.55
N SER A 205 7.89 -5.01 22.73
CA SER A 205 7.71 -5.71 24.00
C SER A 205 8.45 -7.05 24.01
N PRO A 206 9.29 -7.33 25.02
CA PRO A 206 9.95 -8.62 25.16
C PRO A 206 8.94 -9.78 25.36
N ALA A 207 7.74 -9.49 25.86
CA ALA A 207 6.69 -10.49 26.10
C ALA A 207 5.88 -10.85 24.86
N THR A 208 6.01 -10.07 23.79
CA THR A 208 5.23 -10.23 22.56
C THR A 208 6.16 -10.42 21.36
N PRO A 209 6.73 -11.62 21.18
CA PRO A 209 7.54 -11.94 20.01
C PRO A 209 6.68 -12.02 18.73
N PRO A 210 7.28 -12.02 17.53
CA PRO A 210 6.56 -12.05 16.25
C PRO A 210 5.53 -13.16 16.12
N SER A 211 5.80 -14.36 16.65
CA SER A 211 4.86 -15.49 16.64
C SER A 211 3.57 -15.24 17.44
N LYS A 212 3.60 -14.32 18.42
CA LYS A 212 2.48 -13.95 19.27
C LYS A 212 1.82 -12.62 18.82
N GLY A 213 2.40 -11.94 17.85
CA GLY A 213 1.81 -10.72 17.29
C GLY A 213 0.43 -11.00 16.70
N ARG A 214 -0.57 -10.21 17.08
CA ARG A 214 -1.95 -10.39 16.68
C ARG A 214 -2.62 -9.04 16.42
N LEU A 215 -3.66 -9.08 15.57
CA LEU A 215 -4.61 -7.97 15.45
C LEU A 215 -5.34 -7.79 16.78
N GLN A 216 -5.81 -6.59 17.03
CA GLN A 216 -6.64 -6.30 18.21
C GLN A 216 -8.08 -6.70 17.97
N THR A 217 -8.80 -6.97 19.06
CA THR A 217 -10.22 -7.27 19.00
C THR A 217 -11.01 -6.34 19.92
N GLN A 218 -12.23 -5.99 19.50
CA GLN A 218 -13.16 -5.19 20.26
C GLN A 218 -14.54 -5.86 20.28
N PRO A 219 -15.18 -6.07 21.46
CA PRO A 219 -16.53 -6.60 21.53
C PRO A 219 -17.54 -5.65 20.87
N GLN A 220 -18.48 -6.23 20.11
CA GLN A 220 -19.60 -5.51 19.52
C GLN A 220 -20.89 -6.31 19.72
N SER A 221 -21.98 -5.62 20.07
CA SER A 221 -23.32 -6.19 20.17
C SER A 221 -24.09 -5.96 18.88
N PRO A 222 -25.07 -6.83 18.55
CA PRO A 222 -25.98 -6.59 17.44
C PRO A 222 -26.86 -5.38 17.71
N VAL A 223 -27.35 -4.75 16.63
CA VAL A 223 -28.33 -3.65 16.69
C VAL A 223 -29.77 -4.17 16.62
N ASP A 224 -29.97 -5.36 16.04
CA ASP A 224 -31.27 -6.00 15.97
C ASP A 224 -31.15 -7.53 16.02
N VAL A 225 -32.16 -8.18 16.61
CA VAL A 225 -32.25 -9.64 16.74
C VAL A 225 -33.71 -10.07 16.54
N ALA A 226 -34.01 -10.67 15.41
CA ALA A 226 -35.31 -11.24 15.09
C ALA A 226 -35.32 -12.75 15.29
N ARG A 227 -36.18 -13.26 16.19
CA ARG A 227 -36.35 -14.71 16.46
C ARG A 227 -37.59 -15.26 15.76
N ASN A 228 -37.44 -16.44 15.15
CA ASN A 228 -38.53 -17.20 14.56
C ASN A 228 -38.37 -18.70 14.87
N GLY A 229 -39.02 -19.18 15.92
CA GLY A 229 -38.87 -20.55 16.39
C GLY A 229 -37.42 -20.86 16.78
N ASN A 230 -36.84 -21.88 16.14
CA ASN A 230 -35.46 -22.31 16.32
C ASN A 230 -34.46 -21.54 15.47
N SER A 231 -34.89 -20.53 14.75
CA SER A 231 -34.04 -19.65 13.92
C SER A 231 -33.97 -18.24 14.48
N MET A 232 -32.83 -17.61 14.29
CA MET A 232 -32.58 -16.24 14.72
C MET A 232 -31.79 -15.50 13.64
N VAL A 233 -32.26 -14.33 13.21
CA VAL A 233 -31.55 -13.43 12.33
C VAL A 233 -31.03 -12.25 13.13
N VAL A 234 -29.74 -12.00 13.05
CA VAL A 234 -29.00 -10.99 13.80
C VAL A 234 -28.45 -9.96 12.81
N ASP A 235 -28.67 -8.65 13.05
CA ASP A 235 -28.06 -7.56 12.31
C ASP A 235 -27.05 -6.81 13.22
N PHE A 236 -25.82 -6.67 12.75
CA PHE A 236 -24.77 -5.88 13.43
C PHE A 236 -24.75 -4.42 12.95
N GLY A 237 -25.70 -4.00 12.10
CA GLY A 237 -25.91 -2.63 11.68
C GLY A 237 -25.04 -2.18 10.51
N LYS A 238 -23.84 -2.75 10.37
CA LYS A 238 -22.92 -2.49 9.27
C LYS A 238 -22.01 -3.69 9.01
N GLU A 239 -21.41 -3.70 7.83
CA GLU A 239 -20.39 -4.71 7.49
C GLU A 239 -19.32 -4.78 8.58
N THR A 240 -18.85 -5.98 8.88
CA THR A 240 -17.86 -6.20 9.92
C THR A 240 -16.96 -7.39 9.60
N PHE A 241 -15.85 -7.51 10.30
CA PHE A 241 -14.92 -8.63 10.16
C PHE A 241 -14.41 -9.06 11.53
N GLY A 242 -14.67 -10.31 11.91
CA GLY A 242 -14.27 -10.80 13.23
C GLY A 242 -14.89 -12.14 13.58
N PHE A 243 -14.93 -12.43 14.86
CA PHE A 243 -15.31 -13.73 15.42
C PHE A 243 -16.70 -13.62 16.05
N LEU A 244 -17.65 -14.44 15.63
CA LEU A 244 -18.93 -14.54 16.32
C LEU A 244 -18.75 -15.22 17.67
N ARG A 245 -19.50 -14.78 18.69
CA ARG A 245 -19.48 -15.32 20.03
C ARG A 245 -20.89 -15.62 20.51
N LEU A 246 -21.13 -16.87 20.94
CA LEU A 246 -22.34 -17.32 21.59
C LEU A 246 -22.13 -17.32 23.10
N HIS A 247 -22.99 -16.65 23.85
CA HIS A 247 -22.91 -16.61 25.31
C HIS A 247 -23.85 -17.62 25.93
N GLY A 248 -23.36 -18.37 26.92
CA GLY A 248 -24.15 -19.35 27.67
C GLY A 248 -24.62 -20.52 26.81
N LEU A 249 -23.84 -20.96 25.83
CA LEU A 249 -24.15 -22.14 25.00
C LEU A 249 -24.26 -23.39 25.84
N ARG A 250 -25.32 -24.19 25.68
CA ARG A 250 -25.63 -25.39 26.45
C ARG A 250 -26.59 -26.30 25.73
N GLY A 251 -26.79 -27.50 26.28
CA GLY A 251 -27.72 -28.52 25.79
C GLY A 251 -27.05 -29.55 24.89
N LYS A 252 -27.87 -30.31 24.16
CA LYS A 252 -27.40 -31.31 23.20
C LYS A 252 -28.05 -31.12 21.85
N GLY A 253 -27.22 -30.99 20.80
CA GLY A 253 -27.75 -30.75 19.46
C GLY A 253 -26.71 -30.11 18.54
N LYS A 254 -27.17 -29.27 17.62
CA LYS A 254 -26.31 -28.56 16.66
C LYS A 254 -26.71 -27.11 16.56
N VAL A 255 -25.73 -26.26 16.27
CA VAL A 255 -25.94 -24.86 15.90
C VAL A 255 -25.36 -24.64 14.51
N GLY A 256 -26.24 -24.34 13.55
CA GLY A 256 -25.85 -23.87 12.22
C GLY A 256 -25.78 -22.36 12.21
N ILE A 257 -24.68 -21.79 11.76
CA ILE A 257 -24.45 -20.34 11.70
C ILE A 257 -24.14 -19.98 10.24
N TYR A 258 -24.96 -19.14 9.64
CA TYR A 258 -24.86 -18.72 8.26
C TYR A 258 -24.63 -17.22 8.22
N TYR A 259 -23.52 -16.80 7.63
CA TYR A 259 -23.11 -15.41 7.59
C TYR A 259 -23.49 -14.77 6.25
N GLY A 260 -23.75 -13.49 6.24
CA GLY A 260 -24.00 -12.72 5.04
C GLY A 260 -23.57 -11.28 5.16
N GLU A 261 -22.95 -10.75 4.12
CA GLU A 261 -22.77 -9.30 3.94
C GLU A 261 -24.10 -8.64 3.64
N SER A 262 -25.06 -9.40 3.06
CA SER A 262 -26.45 -9.03 2.91
C SER A 262 -27.38 -9.95 3.73
N LYS A 263 -28.61 -9.49 4.00
CA LYS A 263 -29.61 -10.31 4.69
C LYS A 263 -30.02 -11.53 3.87
N GLU A 264 -30.12 -11.36 2.55
CA GLU A 264 -30.44 -12.40 1.60
C GLU A 264 -29.40 -13.54 1.65
N GLU A 265 -28.11 -13.19 1.71
CA GLU A 265 -27.02 -14.16 1.84
C GLU A 265 -27.11 -14.95 3.14
N ALA A 266 -27.31 -14.29 4.28
CA ALA A 266 -27.44 -14.97 5.57
C ALA A 266 -28.64 -15.92 5.62
N LEU A 267 -29.73 -15.60 4.94
CA LEU A 267 -30.92 -16.46 4.85
C LEU A 267 -30.75 -17.63 3.87
N ALA A 268 -29.84 -17.52 2.92
CA ALA A 268 -29.57 -18.54 1.89
C ALA A 268 -28.65 -19.67 2.43
N THR A 269 -29.14 -20.46 3.35
CA THR A 269 -28.37 -21.48 4.08
C THR A 269 -27.66 -22.51 3.21
N THR A 270 -28.05 -22.65 1.96
CA THR A 270 -27.45 -23.55 0.97
C THR A 270 -26.43 -22.90 0.06
N THR A 271 -26.48 -21.56 -0.12
CA THR A 271 -25.65 -20.82 -1.09
C THR A 271 -24.84 -19.68 -0.47
N CYS A 272 -25.03 -19.34 0.83
CA CYS A 272 -24.16 -18.37 1.51
C CYS A 272 -22.70 -18.80 1.43
N GLU A 273 -21.79 -17.83 1.31
CA GLU A 273 -20.35 -18.11 1.12
C GLU A 273 -19.66 -18.63 2.39
N THR A 274 -20.10 -18.17 3.56
CA THR A 274 -19.44 -18.48 4.85
C THR A 274 -20.44 -19.04 5.86
N LEU A 275 -20.00 -20.02 6.62
CA LEU A 275 -20.82 -20.66 7.66
C LEU A 275 -19.94 -21.31 8.75
N ASP A 276 -20.56 -21.58 9.91
CA ASP A 276 -20.02 -22.47 10.93
C ASP A 276 -21.05 -23.53 11.33
N ARG A 277 -20.58 -24.67 11.80
CA ARG A 277 -21.40 -25.73 12.37
C ARG A 277 -20.81 -26.19 13.69
N VAL A 278 -21.57 -26.01 14.77
CA VAL A 278 -21.13 -26.34 16.13
C VAL A 278 -21.94 -27.52 16.62
N ASN A 279 -21.28 -28.62 16.95
CA ASN A 279 -21.91 -29.71 17.70
C ASN A 279 -21.89 -29.36 19.17
N VAL A 280 -23.05 -29.43 19.83
CA VAL A 280 -23.21 -29.05 21.23
C VAL A 280 -23.51 -30.30 22.04
N ASP A 281 -22.75 -30.55 23.08
CA ASP A 281 -22.99 -31.53 24.15
C ASP A 281 -22.43 -30.95 25.43
N LEU A 282 -23.15 -29.97 26.00
CA LEU A 282 -22.69 -29.13 27.09
C LEU A 282 -23.73 -29.11 28.23
N THR A 283 -23.34 -29.57 29.39
CA THR A 283 -24.16 -29.59 30.63
C THR A 283 -24.12 -28.27 31.39
N VAL A 284 -23.10 -27.46 31.16
CA VAL A 284 -22.89 -26.11 31.78
C VAL A 284 -22.90 -25.02 30.70
N ASN A 285 -23.36 -23.87 31.11
CA ASN A 285 -23.32 -22.66 30.25
C ASN A 285 -21.88 -22.32 29.89
N THR A 286 -21.59 -22.27 28.57
CA THR A 286 -20.23 -22.04 28.08
C THR A 286 -20.25 -20.92 27.06
N ASP A 287 -19.39 -19.90 27.26
CA ASP A 287 -19.17 -18.89 26.24
C ASP A 287 -18.28 -19.45 25.13
N THR A 288 -18.76 -19.45 23.91
CA THR A 288 -18.07 -20.03 22.76
C THR A 288 -17.81 -18.98 21.71
N THR A 289 -16.54 -18.78 21.36
CA THR A 289 -16.13 -17.90 20.25
C THR A 289 -15.76 -18.77 19.06
N MET A 290 -16.26 -18.42 17.86
CA MET A 290 -15.93 -19.14 16.64
C MET A 290 -14.42 -18.99 16.35
N GLU A 291 -13.81 -20.04 15.83
CA GLU A 291 -12.35 -20.13 15.66
C GLU A 291 -11.84 -19.20 14.55
N LEU A 292 -12.59 -19.07 13.47
CA LEU A 292 -12.19 -18.29 12.29
C LEU A 292 -12.99 -17.00 12.18
N SER A 293 -12.30 -15.90 11.88
CA SER A 293 -12.95 -14.61 11.58
C SER A 293 -13.75 -14.70 10.28
N LYS A 294 -14.90 -14.06 10.24
CA LYS A 294 -15.81 -13.98 9.09
C LYS A 294 -16.14 -12.52 8.77
N ALA A 295 -16.44 -12.28 7.48
CA ALA A 295 -17.04 -11.04 7.02
C ALA A 295 -18.56 -11.16 7.06
N PHE A 296 -19.25 -10.25 7.68
CA PHE A 296 -20.70 -10.25 7.77
C PHE A 296 -21.27 -8.94 8.31
N ARG A 297 -22.47 -8.63 7.91
CA ARG A 297 -23.36 -7.74 8.61
C ARG A 297 -24.49 -8.53 9.29
N PHE A 298 -24.99 -9.56 8.60
CA PHE A 298 -26.10 -10.40 9.05
C PHE A 298 -25.63 -11.80 9.39
N VAL A 299 -26.26 -12.39 10.40
CA VAL A 299 -26.05 -13.78 10.78
C VAL A 299 -27.39 -14.47 10.98
N ASN A 300 -27.60 -15.61 10.31
CA ASN A 300 -28.74 -16.49 10.56
C ASN A 300 -28.26 -17.70 11.38
N ILE A 301 -28.82 -17.86 12.58
CA ILE A 301 -28.47 -18.94 13.50
C ILE A 301 -29.65 -19.90 13.57
N GLN A 302 -29.40 -21.20 13.33
CA GLN A 302 -30.40 -22.27 13.40
C GLN A 302 -30.00 -23.26 14.47
N LEU A 303 -30.98 -23.62 15.33
CA LEU A 303 -30.78 -24.55 16.44
C LEU A 303 -31.48 -25.89 16.13
N GLU A 304 -30.78 -27.00 16.38
CA GLU A 304 -31.28 -28.35 16.30
C GLU A 304 -31.15 -29.07 17.65
N GLY A 305 -32.12 -29.89 18.00
CA GLY A 305 -32.17 -30.58 19.29
C GLY A 305 -32.43 -29.65 20.45
N ASP A 306 -31.77 -29.87 21.58
CA ASP A 306 -31.88 -29.07 22.80
C ASP A 306 -30.79 -28.00 22.93
N ALA A 307 -30.03 -27.75 21.85
CA ALA A 307 -29.03 -26.71 21.85
C ALA A 307 -29.66 -25.32 22.04
N ARG A 308 -29.12 -24.50 22.94
CA ARG A 308 -29.59 -23.14 23.23
C ARG A 308 -28.45 -22.26 23.72
N PHE A 309 -28.59 -20.96 23.59
CA PHE A 309 -27.68 -19.94 24.13
C PHE A 309 -28.47 -18.71 24.58
N ASP A 310 -27.84 -17.88 25.42
CA ASP A 310 -28.53 -16.72 26.03
C ASP A 310 -28.48 -15.49 25.12
N SER A 311 -27.30 -15.16 24.58
CA SER A 311 -27.10 -13.99 23.71
C SER A 311 -25.96 -14.21 22.71
N VAL A 312 -25.87 -13.31 21.73
CA VAL A 312 -24.86 -13.31 20.70
C VAL A 312 -24.15 -11.96 20.67
N SER A 313 -22.85 -11.98 20.48
CA SER A 313 -22.01 -10.82 20.21
C SER A 313 -20.94 -11.19 19.17
N MET A 314 -20.08 -10.24 18.84
CA MET A 314 -18.90 -10.53 18.04
C MET A 314 -17.66 -9.84 18.61
N LEU A 315 -16.50 -10.35 18.27
CA LEU A 315 -15.21 -9.71 18.47
C LEU A 315 -14.74 -9.15 17.12
N TYR A 316 -14.92 -7.84 16.92
CA TYR A 316 -14.39 -7.12 15.76
C TYR A 316 -12.87 -7.13 15.81
N GLU A 317 -12.23 -7.66 14.75
CA GLU A 317 -10.78 -7.76 14.65
C GLU A 317 -10.22 -6.67 13.74
N TYR A 318 -9.21 -5.91 14.16
CA TYR A 318 -8.68 -4.78 13.44
C TYR A 318 -7.20 -4.51 13.71
N LEU A 319 -6.54 -3.83 12.76
CA LEU A 319 -5.23 -3.22 12.98
C LEU A 319 -5.43 -1.82 13.61
N PRO A 320 -4.78 -1.50 14.74
CA PRO A 320 -4.96 -0.21 15.43
C PRO A 320 -4.16 0.91 14.73
N VAL A 321 -4.57 1.28 13.50
CA VAL A 321 -4.02 2.42 12.76
C VAL A 321 -4.82 3.68 13.06
N LYS A 322 -4.13 4.82 13.11
CA LYS A 322 -4.73 6.11 13.41
C LYS A 322 -5.14 6.84 12.13
N ASP A 323 -6.37 7.34 12.08
CA ASP A 323 -6.80 8.30 11.07
C ASP A 323 -6.05 9.62 11.26
N ARG A 324 -5.20 9.98 10.31
CA ARG A 324 -4.50 11.27 10.23
C ARG A 324 -5.13 12.15 9.16
N GLY A 325 -5.53 11.54 8.04
CA GLY A 325 -6.28 12.19 6.98
C GLY A 325 -7.75 12.40 7.35
N SER A 326 -8.32 13.50 6.88
CA SER A 326 -9.73 13.80 7.06
C SER A 326 -10.28 14.65 5.90
N PHE A 327 -11.58 14.53 5.65
CA PHE A 327 -12.29 15.37 4.67
C PHE A 327 -13.71 15.61 5.11
N ARG A 328 -14.17 16.86 5.01
CA ARG A 328 -15.57 17.29 5.16
C ARG A 328 -15.85 18.41 4.18
N CYS A 329 -17.08 18.45 3.67
CA CYS A 329 -17.50 19.45 2.70
C CYS A 329 -18.99 19.82 2.83
N SER A 330 -19.41 20.75 2.00
CA SER A 330 -20.82 21.24 1.97
C SER A 330 -21.83 20.22 1.43
N ASP A 331 -21.40 19.09 0.87
CA ASP A 331 -22.28 18.05 0.32
C ASP A 331 -22.36 16.85 1.28
N ALA A 332 -23.56 16.57 1.80
CA ALA A 332 -23.78 15.51 2.78
C ALA A 332 -23.51 14.11 2.22
N GLN A 333 -23.85 13.85 0.95
CA GLN A 333 -23.62 12.56 0.31
C GLN A 333 -22.13 12.29 0.13
N VAL A 334 -21.35 13.31 -0.26
CA VAL A 334 -19.88 13.20 -0.37
C VAL A 334 -19.24 12.91 1.00
N ASN A 335 -19.75 13.54 2.07
CA ASN A 335 -19.30 13.24 3.43
C ASN A 335 -19.59 11.78 3.82
N GLN A 336 -20.78 11.27 3.47
CA GLN A 336 -21.13 9.86 3.71
C GLN A 336 -20.26 8.91 2.87
N ILE A 337 -20.00 9.23 1.60
CA ILE A 337 -19.07 8.46 0.73
C ILE A 337 -17.69 8.41 1.38
N TYR A 338 -17.17 9.52 1.88
CA TYR A 338 -15.85 9.54 2.54
C TYR A 338 -15.83 8.67 3.80
N ASP A 339 -16.88 8.72 4.64
CA ASP A 339 -16.96 7.93 5.87
C ASP A 339 -17.02 6.42 5.59
N VAL A 340 -17.81 6.01 4.59
CA VAL A 340 -17.92 4.60 4.18
C VAL A 340 -16.62 4.13 3.49
N ALA A 341 -15.98 4.97 2.66
CA ALA A 341 -14.69 4.66 2.07
C ALA A 341 -13.62 4.43 3.14
N LYS A 342 -13.57 5.33 4.13
CA LYS A 342 -12.68 5.19 5.29
C LYS A 342 -12.91 3.88 6.04
N TYR A 343 -14.15 3.55 6.33
CA TYR A 343 -14.51 2.31 7.01
C TYR A 343 -14.13 1.07 6.17
N THR A 344 -14.37 1.12 4.85
CA THR A 344 -13.96 0.06 3.92
C THR A 344 -12.46 -0.18 3.97
N LEU A 345 -11.65 0.89 3.95
CA LEU A 345 -10.19 0.75 4.02
C LEU A 345 -9.73 0.19 5.37
N HIS A 346 -10.36 0.61 6.50
CA HIS A 346 -10.08 0.03 7.82
C HIS A 346 -10.32 -1.49 7.87
N LEU A 347 -11.45 -1.97 7.32
CA LEU A 347 -11.77 -3.38 7.29
C LEU A 347 -10.74 -4.22 6.51
N ASN A 348 -10.18 -3.65 5.43
CA ASN A 348 -9.22 -4.31 4.56
C ASN A 348 -7.74 -4.03 4.93
N THR A 349 -7.49 -3.20 5.94
CA THR A 349 -6.15 -2.94 6.48
C THR A 349 -5.91 -3.86 7.67
N ARG A 350 -5.14 -4.90 7.42
CA ARG A 350 -4.82 -5.95 8.38
C ARG A 350 -3.31 -5.95 8.62
N GLU A 351 -2.72 -7.11 8.86
CA GLU A 351 -1.26 -7.24 8.86
C GLU A 351 -0.67 -6.79 7.51
N PHE A 352 -1.47 -6.92 6.46
CA PHE A 352 -1.24 -6.42 5.10
C PHE A 352 -2.46 -5.64 4.62
N PHE A 353 -2.33 -4.97 3.47
CA PHE A 353 -3.49 -4.54 2.70
C PHE A 353 -4.01 -5.74 1.91
N ILE A 354 -5.21 -6.19 2.25
CA ILE A 354 -5.87 -7.31 1.58
C ILE A 354 -6.93 -6.79 0.59
N ASP A 355 -7.29 -7.62 -0.37
CA ASP A 355 -8.28 -7.32 -1.42
C ASP A 355 -9.69 -7.11 -0.84
N GLY A 356 -10.20 -8.11 -0.14
CA GLY A 356 -11.53 -8.15 0.44
C GLY A 356 -11.60 -9.05 1.66
N ILE A 357 -12.59 -8.82 2.53
CA ILE A 357 -12.71 -9.53 3.80
C ILE A 357 -13.57 -10.81 3.73
N LYS A 358 -14.40 -10.97 2.70
CA LYS A 358 -15.30 -12.11 2.59
C LYS A 358 -14.60 -13.38 2.09
N ARG A 359 -13.91 -13.29 0.95
CA ARG A 359 -13.55 -14.47 0.17
C ARG A 359 -12.05 -14.76 0.13
N ASP A 360 -11.30 -14.03 -0.68
CA ASP A 360 -9.88 -14.34 -0.89
C ASP A 360 -9.06 -13.98 0.33
N ARG A 361 -9.31 -12.82 0.93
CA ARG A 361 -8.59 -12.32 2.12
C ARG A 361 -7.09 -12.40 1.94
N TRP A 362 -6.66 -12.02 0.73
CA TRP A 362 -5.30 -12.22 0.26
C TRP A 362 -4.65 -10.91 -0.16
N VAL A 363 -3.35 -10.99 -0.37
CA VAL A 363 -2.58 -9.85 -0.86
C VAL A 363 -2.47 -9.96 -2.39
N TRP A 364 -3.32 -9.24 -3.10
CA TRP A 364 -3.26 -9.06 -4.54
C TRP A 364 -2.57 -7.76 -4.88
N SER A 365 -1.53 -7.79 -5.76
CA SER A 365 -0.62 -6.66 -5.95
C SER A 365 -1.30 -5.42 -6.53
N GLY A 366 -2.25 -5.59 -7.46
CA GLY A 366 -3.01 -4.46 -8.02
C GLY A 366 -3.90 -3.78 -6.99
N ASP A 367 -4.57 -4.56 -6.14
CA ASP A 367 -5.39 -4.09 -5.02
C ASP A 367 -4.56 -3.38 -3.97
N ALA A 368 -3.44 -3.99 -3.61
CA ALA A 368 -2.51 -3.45 -2.63
C ALA A 368 -1.93 -2.11 -3.07
N TYR A 369 -1.60 -1.96 -4.36
CA TYR A 369 -1.08 -0.70 -4.89
C TYR A 369 -2.08 0.45 -4.71
N GLN A 370 -3.36 0.25 -5.01
CA GLN A 370 -4.38 1.26 -4.74
C GLN A 370 -4.51 1.55 -3.24
N SER A 371 -4.45 0.51 -2.41
CA SER A 371 -4.50 0.65 -0.95
C SER A 371 -3.32 1.49 -0.42
N TYR A 372 -2.11 1.38 -1.01
CA TYR A 372 -0.98 2.25 -0.66
C TYR A 372 -1.30 3.71 -0.94
N LEU A 373 -1.87 4.01 -2.12
CA LEU A 373 -2.23 5.36 -2.50
C LEU A 373 -3.28 5.96 -1.56
N MET A 374 -4.30 5.20 -1.19
CA MET A 374 -5.33 5.61 -0.23
C MET A 374 -4.75 5.78 1.18
N ASN A 375 -3.87 4.88 1.61
CA ASN A 375 -3.18 4.94 2.89
C ASN A 375 -2.41 6.26 3.07
N TYR A 376 -1.74 6.77 2.03
CA TYR A 376 -1.03 8.03 2.10
C TYR A 376 -1.94 9.25 2.33
N TYR A 377 -3.24 9.12 2.14
CA TYR A 377 -4.23 10.18 2.39
C TYR A 377 -5.12 9.93 3.60
N LEU A 378 -4.95 8.80 4.30
CA LEU A 378 -5.72 8.50 5.51
C LEU A 378 -4.83 8.17 6.71
N PHE A 379 -4.13 7.05 6.69
CA PHE A 379 -3.33 6.59 7.84
C PHE A 379 -1.89 7.08 7.78
N PHE A 380 -1.32 7.07 6.61
CA PHE A 380 0.12 7.18 6.34
C PHE A 380 0.92 6.11 7.12
N ASP A 381 0.40 4.89 7.16
CA ASP A 381 1.05 3.75 7.81
C ASP A 381 2.05 3.09 6.86
N SER A 382 3.28 3.59 6.85
CA SER A 382 4.35 3.07 6.01
C SER A 382 4.79 1.64 6.37
N PRO A 383 4.74 1.17 7.64
CA PRO A 383 5.04 -0.21 7.96
C PRO A 383 4.13 -1.24 7.28
N THR A 384 2.83 -0.99 7.18
CA THR A 384 1.91 -1.90 6.48
C THR A 384 2.20 -1.92 4.97
N VAL A 385 2.55 -0.78 4.37
CA VAL A 385 2.96 -0.73 2.95
C VAL A 385 4.22 -1.58 2.73
N SER A 386 5.28 -1.34 3.51
CA SER A 386 6.55 -2.08 3.37
C SER A 386 6.37 -3.57 3.57
N ARG A 387 5.60 -4.01 4.59
CA ARG A 387 5.27 -5.43 4.79
C ARG A 387 4.56 -6.04 3.59
N THR A 388 3.57 -5.34 3.06
CA THR A 388 2.80 -5.82 1.89
C THR A 388 3.69 -5.97 0.66
N LEU A 389 4.57 -5.01 0.40
CA LEU A 389 5.56 -5.09 -0.69
C LEU A 389 6.52 -6.28 -0.51
N LEU A 390 6.98 -6.52 0.74
CA LEU A 390 7.84 -7.66 1.08
C LEU A 390 7.13 -8.99 0.85
N ALA A 391 5.91 -9.15 1.34
CA ALA A 391 5.12 -10.37 1.19
C ALA A 391 4.87 -10.74 -0.27
N LEU A 392 4.53 -9.74 -1.11
CA LEU A 392 4.20 -9.95 -2.52
C LEU A 392 5.38 -10.45 -3.34
N ARG A 393 6.58 -9.98 -3.06
CA ARG A 393 7.76 -10.35 -3.86
C ARG A 393 8.29 -11.73 -3.51
N GLY A 394 8.24 -12.10 -2.23
CA GLY A 394 8.84 -13.35 -1.76
C GLY A 394 10.36 -13.39 -1.96
N LYS A 395 10.89 -14.59 -2.26
CA LYS A 395 12.33 -14.89 -2.38
C LYS A 395 12.74 -15.25 -3.81
N ASP A 396 14.05 -15.29 -4.05
CA ASP A 396 14.63 -15.84 -5.27
C ASP A 396 14.73 -17.37 -5.23
N PRO A 397 14.74 -18.07 -6.36
CA PRO A 397 14.64 -17.55 -7.74
C PRO A 397 13.21 -17.18 -8.16
N VAL A 398 13.07 -16.15 -9.02
CA VAL A 398 11.78 -15.79 -9.63
C VAL A 398 11.38 -16.82 -10.66
N THR A 399 10.20 -17.41 -10.52
CA THR A 399 9.66 -18.44 -11.42
C THR A 399 8.31 -18.10 -12.05
N SER A 400 7.66 -17.03 -11.58
CA SER A 400 6.37 -16.57 -12.09
C SER A 400 6.20 -15.08 -11.84
N HIS A 401 5.25 -14.48 -12.52
CA HIS A 401 4.76 -13.14 -12.17
C HIS A 401 4.15 -13.12 -10.75
N ILE A 402 4.15 -11.96 -10.10
CA ILE A 402 3.49 -11.77 -8.81
C ILE A 402 2.01 -12.12 -8.96
N ASN A 403 1.50 -12.98 -8.07
CA ASN A 403 0.16 -13.55 -8.13
C ASN A 403 -0.14 -14.29 -9.45
N THR A 404 0.86 -14.70 -10.22
CA THR A 404 0.80 -15.21 -11.61
C THR A 404 0.19 -14.23 -12.64
N ILE A 405 -0.06 -13.00 -12.23
CA ILE A 405 -0.68 -11.94 -13.04
C ILE A 405 0.40 -10.98 -13.53
N MET A 406 0.46 -10.80 -14.85
CA MET A 406 1.51 -10.02 -15.51
C MET A 406 1.46 -8.54 -15.09
N ASP A 407 0.31 -7.90 -15.21
CA ASP A 407 0.09 -6.51 -14.82
C ASP A 407 0.31 -6.29 -13.31
N TYR A 408 -0.05 -7.25 -12.46
CA TYR A 408 0.16 -7.17 -11.01
C TYR A 408 1.63 -7.09 -10.61
N THR A 409 2.52 -7.70 -11.39
CA THR A 409 3.98 -7.55 -11.21
C THR A 409 4.42 -6.11 -11.40
N PHE A 410 3.86 -5.40 -12.38
CA PHE A 410 4.22 -4.02 -12.64
C PHE A 410 3.72 -3.05 -11.58
N TYR A 411 2.55 -3.29 -11.00
CA TYR A 411 2.05 -2.52 -9.86
C TYR A 411 2.98 -2.62 -8.63
N TRP A 412 3.67 -3.73 -8.46
CA TRP A 412 4.64 -3.87 -7.37
C TRP A 412 5.83 -2.90 -7.52
N PHE A 413 6.38 -2.77 -8.74
CA PHE A 413 7.44 -1.78 -9.00
C PHE A 413 6.95 -0.34 -8.79
N MET A 414 5.73 -0.05 -9.22
CA MET A 414 5.10 1.25 -9.00
C MET A 414 4.89 1.51 -7.51
N GLY A 415 4.49 0.50 -6.75
CA GLY A 415 4.32 0.57 -5.30
C GLY A 415 5.61 0.93 -4.57
N ILE A 416 6.75 0.35 -4.96
CA ILE A 416 8.07 0.70 -4.41
C ILE A 416 8.46 2.14 -4.77
N TYR A 417 8.24 2.54 -6.02
CA TYR A 417 8.50 3.91 -6.46
C TYR A 417 7.69 4.92 -5.65
N ASP A 418 6.39 4.69 -5.48
CA ASP A 418 5.52 5.59 -4.72
C ASP A 418 5.83 5.55 -3.22
N TYR A 419 6.19 4.39 -2.66
CA TYR A 419 6.69 4.31 -1.29
C TYR A 419 7.84 5.29 -1.06
N TYR A 420 8.82 5.30 -1.97
CA TYR A 420 9.92 6.26 -1.90
C TYR A 420 9.45 7.71 -2.09
N GLN A 421 8.55 7.98 -3.05
CA GLN A 421 8.04 9.33 -3.29
C GLN A 421 7.33 9.89 -2.06
N TYR A 422 6.51 9.08 -1.38
CA TYR A 422 5.77 9.53 -0.22
C TYR A 422 6.61 9.55 1.06
N THR A 423 7.50 8.59 1.28
CA THR A 423 8.25 8.46 2.55
C THR A 423 9.65 9.05 2.51
N GLY A 424 10.31 9.09 1.35
CA GLY A 424 11.71 9.46 1.20
C GLY A 424 12.71 8.37 1.64
N ASP A 425 12.24 7.15 1.96
CA ASP A 425 13.06 6.08 2.50
C ASP A 425 13.96 5.45 1.43
N LYS A 426 15.20 5.94 1.33
CA LYS A 426 16.23 5.40 0.45
C LYS A 426 16.76 4.05 0.93
N ASN A 427 16.75 3.79 2.23
CA ASN A 427 17.31 2.55 2.77
C ASN A 427 16.45 1.36 2.38
N PHE A 428 15.11 1.49 2.40
CA PHE A 428 14.21 0.49 1.89
C PHE A 428 14.50 0.17 0.41
N ILE A 429 14.71 1.18 -0.44
CA ILE A 429 15.04 0.98 -1.85
C ILE A 429 16.36 0.22 -2.00
N ARG A 430 17.43 0.66 -1.32
CA ARG A 430 18.76 0.00 -1.39
C ARG A 430 18.68 -1.47 -0.98
N GLN A 431 17.96 -1.75 0.10
CA GLN A 431 17.78 -3.11 0.62
C GLN A 431 17.00 -4.01 -0.37
N PHE A 432 16.03 -3.42 -1.08
CA PHE A 432 15.14 -4.14 -2.00
C PHE A 432 15.68 -4.24 -3.43
N TYR A 433 16.60 -3.37 -3.81
CA TYR A 433 17.08 -3.26 -5.20
C TYR A 433 17.53 -4.58 -5.82
N PRO A 434 18.29 -5.48 -5.15
CA PRO A 434 18.63 -6.80 -5.72
C PRO A 434 17.41 -7.66 -6.09
N ARG A 435 16.37 -7.63 -5.24
CA ARG A 435 15.09 -8.32 -5.53
C ARG A 435 14.31 -7.67 -6.66
N MET A 436 14.40 -6.36 -6.80
CA MET A 436 13.83 -5.64 -7.95
C MET A 436 14.54 -6.02 -9.24
N GLN A 437 15.87 -6.14 -9.23
CA GLN A 437 16.66 -6.55 -10.40
C GLN A 437 16.25 -7.94 -10.87
N SER A 438 16.25 -8.95 -9.99
CA SER A 438 15.90 -10.33 -10.36
C SER A 438 14.49 -10.45 -10.93
N LEU A 439 13.52 -9.73 -10.36
CA LEU A 439 12.14 -9.70 -10.89
C LEU A 439 12.06 -8.97 -12.24
N MET A 440 12.77 -7.86 -12.41
CA MET A 440 12.78 -7.14 -13.69
C MET A 440 13.46 -7.96 -14.78
N GLU A 441 14.53 -8.68 -14.47
CA GLU A 441 15.18 -9.61 -15.42
C GLU A 441 14.21 -10.72 -15.84
N TYR A 442 13.45 -11.29 -14.92
CA TYR A 442 12.37 -12.22 -15.23
C TYR A 442 11.36 -11.58 -16.20
N CYS A 443 10.84 -10.39 -15.90
CA CYS A 443 9.89 -9.69 -16.78
C CYS A 443 10.48 -9.46 -18.18
N LEU A 444 11.73 -8.99 -18.28
CA LEU A 444 12.39 -8.74 -19.54
C LEU A 444 12.63 -10.01 -20.36
N SER A 445 12.84 -11.16 -19.71
CA SER A 445 13.00 -12.46 -20.38
C SER A 445 11.69 -12.99 -20.98
N ARG A 446 10.54 -12.49 -20.53
CA ARG A 446 9.21 -12.89 -21.00
C ARG A 446 8.63 -11.98 -22.09
N ARG A 447 9.43 -11.05 -22.61
CA ARG A 447 9.04 -10.26 -23.79
C ARG A 447 9.08 -11.13 -25.05
N ASN A 448 8.15 -10.88 -25.96
CA ASN A 448 8.16 -11.55 -27.25
C ASN A 448 9.30 -11.05 -28.19
N LYS A 449 9.41 -11.60 -29.40
CA LYS A 449 10.41 -11.21 -30.40
C LYS A 449 10.40 -9.73 -30.77
N ASN A 450 9.29 -9.05 -30.54
CA ASN A 450 9.14 -7.62 -30.75
C ASN A 450 9.60 -6.80 -29.53
N GLY A 451 10.05 -7.43 -28.45
CA GLY A 451 10.41 -6.77 -27.20
C GLY A 451 9.20 -6.25 -26.40
N MET A 452 8.00 -6.77 -26.66
CA MET A 452 6.73 -6.38 -26.02
C MET A 452 6.23 -7.49 -25.07
N MET A 453 5.43 -7.12 -24.07
CA MET A 453 4.69 -8.07 -23.25
C MET A 453 3.43 -8.53 -23.98
N GLU A 454 3.21 -9.84 -24.00
CA GLU A 454 2.04 -10.43 -24.70
C GLU A 454 1.32 -11.48 -23.84
N GLY A 455 1.96 -11.93 -22.76
CA GLY A 455 1.55 -13.07 -21.97
C GLY A 455 2.02 -14.38 -22.59
N MET A 456 2.94 -15.05 -21.91
CA MET A 456 3.41 -16.39 -22.29
C MET A 456 2.64 -17.47 -21.54
N ALA A 457 2.84 -18.73 -21.90
CA ALA A 457 2.22 -19.84 -21.19
C ALA A 457 2.49 -19.75 -19.68
N GLY A 458 1.42 -19.77 -18.88
CA GLY A 458 1.44 -19.62 -17.43
C GLY A 458 1.30 -18.17 -16.92
N ASP A 459 1.30 -17.17 -17.80
CA ASP A 459 1.00 -15.79 -17.42
C ASP A 459 -0.50 -15.50 -17.55
N TRP A 460 -1.02 -14.81 -16.57
CA TRP A 460 -2.38 -14.30 -16.63
C TRP A 460 -2.35 -12.79 -16.91
N VAL A 461 -2.93 -12.37 -18.04
CA VAL A 461 -3.21 -10.96 -18.37
C VAL A 461 -4.56 -10.62 -17.81
N PHE A 462 -4.62 -9.79 -16.79
CA PHE A 462 -5.85 -9.53 -16.05
C PHE A 462 -6.58 -8.26 -16.50
N ILE A 463 -5.93 -7.11 -16.44
CA ILE A 463 -6.42 -5.75 -16.69
C ILE A 463 -7.58 -5.38 -15.76
N ASP A 464 -8.77 -5.97 -15.94
CA ASP A 464 -9.99 -5.68 -15.18
C ASP A 464 -11.04 -6.81 -15.30
N TRP A 465 -12.00 -6.82 -14.39
CA TRP A 465 -13.24 -7.61 -14.48
C TRP A 465 -14.25 -6.90 -15.39
N ALA A 466 -13.99 -6.86 -16.68
CA ALA A 466 -14.87 -6.24 -17.67
C ALA A 466 -15.31 -7.25 -18.72
N GLU A 467 -16.63 -7.32 -18.94
CA GLU A 467 -17.19 -8.19 -19.96
C GLU A 467 -16.73 -7.78 -21.37
N GLY A 468 -16.35 -8.74 -22.20
CA GLY A 468 -15.91 -8.49 -23.57
C GLY A 468 -14.53 -7.82 -23.72
N LEU A 469 -13.79 -7.56 -22.62
CA LEU A 469 -12.45 -7.00 -22.70
C LEU A 469 -11.46 -8.03 -23.26
N SER A 470 -10.93 -7.78 -24.44
CA SER A 470 -9.91 -8.64 -25.06
C SER A 470 -8.58 -8.55 -24.30
N LYS A 471 -7.96 -9.70 -24.08
CA LYS A 471 -6.64 -9.85 -23.45
C LYS A 471 -5.63 -10.50 -24.41
N LYS A 472 -5.93 -10.47 -25.71
CA LYS A 472 -5.12 -11.09 -26.75
C LYS A 472 -4.08 -10.13 -27.32
N GLY A 473 -2.91 -10.72 -27.64
CA GLY A 473 -1.81 -10.04 -28.28
C GLY A 473 -1.08 -9.08 -27.36
N GLU A 474 -0.38 -8.15 -27.94
CA GLU A 474 0.38 -7.12 -27.23
C GLU A 474 -0.57 -6.01 -26.79
N VAL A 475 -1.10 -6.09 -25.58
CA VAL A 475 -2.03 -5.09 -25.03
C VAL A 475 -1.28 -3.81 -24.68
N SER A 476 -1.73 -2.66 -25.14
CA SER A 476 -1.08 -1.35 -24.92
C SER A 476 -1.00 -0.96 -23.45
N PHE A 477 -1.99 -1.35 -22.65
CA PHE A 477 -2.01 -1.17 -21.21
C PHE A 477 -0.79 -1.82 -20.52
N GLU A 478 -0.46 -3.05 -20.86
CA GLU A 478 0.68 -3.79 -20.29
C GLU A 478 2.01 -3.13 -20.61
N GLN A 479 2.15 -2.58 -21.82
CA GLN A 479 3.37 -1.90 -22.23
C GLN A 479 3.59 -0.60 -21.44
N LEU A 480 2.52 0.12 -21.13
CA LEU A 480 2.59 1.32 -20.29
C LEU A 480 3.03 0.99 -18.86
N LEU A 481 2.51 -0.10 -18.29
CA LEU A 481 2.89 -0.56 -16.96
C LEU A 481 4.37 -1.01 -16.91
N LEU A 482 4.83 -1.77 -17.92
CA LEU A 482 6.25 -2.15 -18.03
C LEU A 482 7.13 -0.90 -18.17
N CYS A 483 6.74 0.06 -19.02
CA CYS A 483 7.49 1.31 -19.21
C CYS A 483 7.64 2.07 -17.88
N ARG A 484 6.55 2.22 -17.12
CA ARG A 484 6.57 2.85 -15.80
C ARG A 484 7.43 2.10 -14.79
N SER A 485 7.40 0.76 -14.83
CA SER A 485 8.24 -0.08 -13.98
C SER A 485 9.73 0.08 -14.29
N LEU A 486 10.10 0.23 -15.57
CA LEU A 486 11.47 0.52 -15.97
C LEU A 486 11.93 1.92 -15.51
N GLU A 487 11.07 2.93 -15.54
CA GLU A 487 11.35 4.25 -14.93
C GLU A 487 11.58 4.14 -13.42
N ALA A 488 10.78 3.33 -12.71
CA ALA A 488 10.95 3.05 -11.29
C ALA A 488 12.29 2.35 -11.02
N MET A 489 12.68 1.37 -11.86
CA MET A 489 13.98 0.70 -11.79
C MET A 489 15.15 1.66 -12.00
N ALA A 490 15.05 2.59 -12.97
CA ALA A 490 16.11 3.57 -13.22
C ALA A 490 16.36 4.47 -11.99
N ILE A 491 15.30 4.93 -11.34
CA ILE A 491 15.39 5.74 -10.13
C ILE A 491 15.94 4.91 -8.96
N SER A 492 15.50 3.68 -8.80
CA SER A 492 15.98 2.77 -7.76
C SER A 492 17.46 2.44 -7.93
N ALA A 493 17.93 2.26 -9.16
CA ALA A 493 19.35 2.06 -9.49
C ALA A 493 20.21 3.27 -9.08
N VAL A 494 19.73 4.51 -9.33
CA VAL A 494 20.42 5.72 -8.87
C VAL A 494 20.54 5.75 -7.34
N ILE A 495 19.48 5.38 -6.62
CA ILE A 495 19.49 5.35 -5.14
C ILE A 495 20.42 4.26 -4.61
N ALA A 496 20.50 3.13 -5.30
CA ALA A 496 21.39 2.01 -4.99
C ALA A 496 22.83 2.21 -5.50
N GLU A 497 23.13 3.34 -6.15
CA GLU A 497 24.45 3.71 -6.69
C GLU A 497 24.92 2.79 -7.85
N ASP A 498 23.97 2.07 -8.49
CA ASP A 498 24.20 1.28 -9.70
C ASP A 498 24.05 2.15 -10.96
N THR A 499 25.15 2.76 -11.37
CA THR A 499 25.17 3.67 -12.54
C THR A 499 24.91 2.95 -13.87
N GLN A 500 25.33 1.69 -14.00
CA GLN A 500 25.10 0.89 -15.21
C GLN A 500 23.62 0.49 -15.30
N GLY A 501 23.05 0.01 -14.20
CA GLY A 501 21.62 -0.29 -14.09
C GLY A 501 20.77 0.94 -14.38
N ALA A 502 21.10 2.09 -13.81
CA ALA A 502 20.39 3.34 -14.05
C ALA A 502 20.35 3.71 -15.56
N ALA A 503 21.49 3.65 -16.25
CA ALA A 503 21.57 3.91 -17.68
C ALA A 503 20.79 2.86 -18.50
N LYS A 504 20.93 1.56 -18.19
CA LYS A 504 20.21 0.45 -18.83
C LYS A 504 18.69 0.64 -18.74
N TYR A 505 18.15 0.82 -17.53
CA TYR A 505 16.71 0.91 -17.34
C TYR A 505 16.13 2.21 -17.91
N GLN A 506 16.85 3.33 -17.83
CA GLN A 506 16.46 4.58 -18.48
C GLN A 506 16.37 4.45 -19.99
N GLN A 507 17.33 3.78 -20.63
CA GLN A 507 17.32 3.54 -22.08
C GLN A 507 16.15 2.64 -22.47
N LEU A 508 15.96 1.51 -21.76
CA LEU A 508 14.84 0.60 -22.00
C LEU A 508 13.48 1.27 -21.87
N ALA A 509 13.31 2.14 -20.86
CA ALA A 509 12.07 2.91 -20.68
C ALA A 509 11.82 3.88 -21.83
N SER A 510 12.86 4.61 -22.27
CA SER A 510 12.78 5.57 -23.37
C SER A 510 12.42 4.89 -24.70
N ASP A 511 13.10 3.77 -25.01
CA ASP A 511 12.88 3.00 -26.24
C ASP A 511 11.47 2.41 -26.27
N LEU A 512 11.05 1.80 -25.13
CA LEU A 512 9.71 1.25 -25.01
C LEU A 512 8.63 2.34 -25.14
N LYS A 513 8.81 3.48 -24.50
CA LYS A 513 7.89 4.61 -24.60
C LYS A 513 7.72 5.08 -26.04
N SER A 514 8.82 5.27 -26.76
CA SER A 514 8.79 5.64 -28.18
C SER A 514 8.05 4.59 -29.02
N LYS A 515 8.29 3.32 -28.73
CA LYS A 515 7.64 2.20 -29.41
C LYS A 515 6.15 2.11 -29.12
N ILE A 516 5.72 2.36 -27.87
CA ILE A 516 4.30 2.40 -27.49
C ILE A 516 3.56 3.42 -28.37
N PHE A 517 4.08 4.64 -28.46
CA PHE A 517 3.40 5.69 -29.24
C PHE A 517 3.43 5.41 -30.75
N SER A 518 4.54 4.94 -31.30
CA SER A 518 4.61 4.59 -32.72
C SER A 518 3.73 3.39 -33.10
N THR A 519 3.40 2.51 -32.13
CA THR A 519 2.60 1.30 -32.38
C THR A 519 1.11 1.50 -32.15
N TYR A 520 0.75 2.22 -31.06
CA TYR A 520 -0.65 2.26 -30.59
C TYR A 520 -1.33 3.62 -30.72
N TRP A 521 -0.57 4.72 -30.87
CA TRP A 521 -1.21 6.02 -31.03
C TRP A 521 -1.88 6.12 -32.41
N ASN A 522 -3.18 6.39 -32.41
CA ASN A 522 -3.97 6.57 -33.63
C ASN A 522 -4.39 8.04 -33.77
N GLU A 523 -3.82 8.74 -34.76
CA GLU A 523 -4.07 10.16 -34.94
C GLU A 523 -5.53 10.49 -35.31
N SER A 524 -6.23 9.63 -36.05
CA SER A 524 -7.63 9.88 -36.39
C SER A 524 -8.56 9.73 -35.19
N LYS A 525 -8.19 8.86 -34.21
CA LYS A 525 -8.94 8.64 -32.97
C LYS A 525 -8.46 9.53 -31.82
N GLN A 526 -7.28 10.14 -31.98
CA GLN A 526 -6.59 10.88 -30.91
C GLN A 526 -6.51 10.09 -29.61
N ALA A 527 -6.14 8.81 -29.71
CA ALA A 527 -6.11 7.85 -28.63
C ALA A 527 -5.15 6.68 -28.91
N LEU A 528 -4.75 5.99 -27.84
CA LEU A 528 -4.09 4.70 -27.93
C LEU A 528 -5.13 3.61 -28.22
N VAL A 529 -4.89 2.79 -29.25
CA VAL A 529 -5.68 1.60 -29.52
C VAL A 529 -5.36 0.50 -28.50
N HIS A 530 -6.30 -0.43 -28.31
CA HIS A 530 -6.25 -1.39 -27.22
C HIS A 530 -5.08 -2.36 -27.29
N SER A 531 -4.81 -2.93 -28.45
CA SER A 531 -3.79 -3.98 -28.61
C SER A 531 -3.25 -4.07 -30.04
N ARG A 532 -2.19 -4.87 -30.20
CA ARG A 532 -1.70 -5.35 -31.48
C ARG A 532 -1.77 -6.88 -31.49
N VAL A 533 -2.49 -7.45 -32.45
CA VAL A 533 -2.68 -8.90 -32.59
C VAL A 533 -2.07 -9.34 -33.91
N ASP A 534 -1.23 -10.38 -33.90
CA ASP A 534 -0.51 -10.87 -35.09
C ASP A 534 0.22 -9.77 -35.88
N GLY A 535 0.76 -8.81 -35.17
CA GLY A 535 1.51 -7.68 -35.74
C GLY A 535 0.65 -6.52 -36.25
N VAL A 536 -0.68 -6.60 -36.16
CA VAL A 536 -1.62 -5.58 -36.65
C VAL A 536 -2.28 -4.87 -35.47
N PRO A 537 -2.17 -3.52 -35.33
CA PRO A 537 -2.91 -2.77 -34.33
C PRO A 537 -4.43 -2.94 -34.53
N THR A 538 -5.14 -3.14 -33.43
CA THR A 538 -6.60 -3.26 -33.44
C THR A 538 -7.27 -1.88 -33.63
N GLU A 539 -8.49 -1.87 -34.14
CA GLU A 539 -9.28 -0.63 -34.26
C GLU A 539 -9.97 -0.25 -32.94
N ASN A 540 -9.98 -1.15 -31.96
CA ASN A 540 -10.66 -0.94 -30.69
C ASN A 540 -9.91 0.07 -29.81
N VAL A 541 -10.65 1.00 -29.21
CA VAL A 541 -10.14 1.95 -28.19
C VAL A 541 -10.84 1.66 -26.87
N THR A 542 -10.07 1.52 -25.81
CA THR A 542 -10.58 1.32 -24.44
C THR A 542 -10.08 2.44 -23.53
N ARG A 543 -10.70 2.58 -22.36
CA ARG A 543 -10.29 3.59 -21.37
C ARG A 543 -8.94 3.27 -20.73
N TYR A 544 -8.56 1.99 -20.60
CA TYR A 544 -7.45 1.51 -19.78
C TYR A 544 -6.09 2.12 -20.14
N ALA A 545 -5.56 1.89 -21.34
CA ALA A 545 -4.28 2.46 -21.75
C ALA A 545 -4.30 3.99 -21.76
N ASN A 546 -5.42 4.58 -22.17
CA ASN A 546 -5.59 6.01 -22.31
C ASN A 546 -5.57 6.76 -20.97
N MET A 547 -6.27 6.26 -19.95
CA MET A 547 -6.23 6.85 -18.62
C MET A 547 -4.86 6.67 -17.94
N PHE A 548 -4.18 5.51 -18.14
CA PHE A 548 -2.83 5.30 -17.60
C PHE A 548 -1.77 6.15 -18.30
N ALA A 549 -1.91 6.45 -19.60
CA ALA A 549 -1.02 7.37 -20.29
C ALA A 549 -1.14 8.81 -19.73
N ILE A 550 -2.33 9.20 -19.23
CA ILE A 550 -2.53 10.46 -18.49
C ILE A 550 -1.93 10.34 -17.09
N PHE A 551 -2.24 9.27 -16.35
CA PHE A 551 -1.77 9.02 -15.00
C PHE A 551 -0.23 9.05 -14.89
N PHE A 552 0.47 8.48 -15.88
CA PHE A 552 1.93 8.52 -15.95
C PHE A 552 2.49 9.79 -16.58
N ASN A 553 1.62 10.71 -16.99
CA ASN A 553 2.01 11.95 -17.69
C ASN A 553 2.84 11.69 -18.96
N TYR A 554 2.41 10.74 -19.79
CA TYR A 554 3.07 10.40 -21.05
C TYR A 554 2.52 11.16 -22.24
N LEU A 555 1.35 11.77 -22.12
CA LEU A 555 0.69 12.55 -23.17
C LEU A 555 1.04 14.04 -23.07
N ASN A 556 1.17 14.70 -24.20
CA ASN A 556 1.18 16.16 -24.25
C ASN A 556 -0.23 16.73 -24.08
N ASP A 557 -0.36 18.05 -23.94
CA ASP A 557 -1.65 18.68 -23.64
C ASP A 557 -2.70 18.49 -24.74
N ALA A 558 -2.29 18.49 -26.01
CA ALA A 558 -3.20 18.24 -27.14
C ALA A 558 -3.72 16.79 -27.13
N GLN A 559 -2.83 15.84 -26.91
CA GLN A 559 -3.18 14.42 -26.78
C GLN A 559 -4.09 14.17 -25.57
N LYS A 560 -3.81 14.79 -24.40
CA LYS A 560 -4.70 14.73 -23.23
C LYS A 560 -6.11 15.21 -23.55
N LEU A 561 -6.24 16.34 -24.26
CA LEU A 561 -7.55 16.86 -24.68
C LEU A 561 -8.27 15.91 -25.64
N GLY A 562 -7.53 15.31 -26.61
CA GLY A 562 -8.07 14.30 -27.52
C GLY A 562 -8.61 13.09 -26.76
N VAL A 563 -7.80 12.49 -25.87
CA VAL A 563 -8.19 11.35 -25.04
C VAL A 563 -9.36 11.69 -24.13
N LYS A 564 -9.37 12.86 -23.48
CA LYS A 564 -10.49 13.28 -22.66
C LYS A 564 -11.80 13.27 -23.45
N LYS A 565 -11.81 13.92 -24.61
CA LYS A 565 -13.02 14.06 -25.43
C LYS A 565 -13.46 12.75 -26.09
N ASN A 566 -12.51 12.03 -26.70
CA ASN A 566 -12.85 10.89 -27.56
C ASN A 566 -12.91 9.56 -26.81
N VAL A 567 -12.37 9.47 -25.58
CA VAL A 567 -12.32 8.23 -24.80
C VAL A 567 -13.01 8.40 -23.45
N LEU A 568 -12.50 9.26 -22.54
CA LEU A 568 -12.94 9.28 -21.14
C LEU A 568 -14.35 9.87 -20.96
N LEU A 569 -14.71 10.88 -21.75
CA LEU A 569 -16.04 11.51 -21.73
C LEU A 569 -16.94 11.02 -22.87
N ASN A 570 -16.52 10.00 -23.62
CA ASN A 570 -17.28 9.45 -24.73
C ASN A 570 -18.12 8.25 -24.27
N ASP A 571 -19.45 8.38 -24.30
CA ASP A 571 -20.39 7.34 -23.90
C ASP A 571 -20.40 6.10 -24.83
N GLN A 572 -19.83 6.22 -26.04
CA GLN A 572 -19.69 5.08 -26.96
C GLN A 572 -18.50 4.18 -26.61
N VAL A 573 -17.57 4.64 -25.78
CA VAL A 573 -16.46 3.84 -25.25
C VAL A 573 -16.95 3.16 -23.98
N GLN A 574 -16.82 1.83 -23.93
CA GLN A 574 -17.29 1.00 -22.81
C GLN A 574 -16.94 1.62 -21.45
N LYS A 575 -17.95 1.78 -20.61
CA LYS A 575 -17.79 2.29 -19.22
C LYS A 575 -17.20 1.22 -18.31
N ILE A 576 -16.41 1.68 -17.37
CA ILE A 576 -15.83 0.83 -16.33
C ILE A 576 -16.85 0.64 -15.20
N THR A 577 -17.02 -0.60 -14.75
CA THR A 577 -17.98 -0.98 -13.69
C THR A 577 -17.29 -1.40 -12.39
N THR A 578 -15.97 -1.58 -12.39
CA THR A 578 -15.21 -1.89 -11.17
C THR A 578 -14.70 -0.60 -10.51
N PRO A 579 -14.75 -0.45 -9.18
CA PRO A 579 -14.09 0.65 -8.50
C PRO A 579 -12.58 0.65 -8.75
N TYR A 580 -12.00 -0.54 -9.00
CA TYR A 580 -10.59 -0.76 -9.34
C TYR A 580 -10.12 0.17 -10.45
N MET A 581 -10.75 0.11 -11.60
CA MET A 581 -10.34 0.91 -12.77
C MET A 581 -11.05 2.26 -12.84
N ARG A 582 -12.22 2.42 -12.20
CA ARG A 582 -12.85 3.74 -11.99
C ARG A 582 -11.94 4.70 -11.24
N PHE A 583 -11.13 4.20 -10.31
CA PHE A 583 -10.13 4.99 -9.61
C PHE A 583 -9.21 5.72 -10.60
N TYR A 584 -8.57 5.01 -11.52
CA TYR A 584 -7.62 5.60 -12.47
C TYR A 584 -8.30 6.50 -13.52
N GLU A 585 -9.54 6.16 -13.90
CA GLU A 585 -10.34 6.99 -14.79
C GLU A 585 -10.63 8.37 -14.16
N LEU A 586 -11.10 8.37 -12.92
CA LEU A 586 -11.42 9.61 -12.21
C LEU A 586 -10.14 10.37 -11.80
N GLU A 587 -9.07 9.66 -11.51
CA GLU A 587 -7.75 10.27 -11.27
C GLU A 587 -7.26 11.03 -12.50
N ALA A 588 -7.30 10.41 -13.68
CA ALA A 588 -6.92 11.05 -14.94
C ALA A 588 -7.76 12.30 -15.23
N LEU A 589 -9.07 12.23 -14.97
CA LEU A 589 -9.96 13.38 -15.13
C LEU A 589 -9.67 14.49 -14.11
N CYS A 590 -9.42 14.16 -12.85
CA CYS A 590 -8.98 15.12 -11.83
C CYS A 590 -7.66 15.80 -12.22
N ALA A 591 -6.69 15.05 -12.74
CA ALA A 591 -5.41 15.59 -13.20
C ALA A 591 -5.57 16.60 -14.36
N MET A 592 -6.69 16.51 -15.09
CA MET A 592 -7.05 17.42 -16.18
C MET A 592 -7.97 18.58 -15.75
N GLY A 593 -8.26 18.74 -14.47
CA GLY A 593 -9.08 19.82 -13.94
C GLY A 593 -10.59 19.58 -13.99
N GLU A 594 -11.04 18.33 -14.17
CA GLU A 594 -12.46 17.96 -14.30
C GLU A 594 -13.12 17.62 -12.96
N GLN A 595 -12.71 18.23 -11.84
CA GLN A 595 -13.26 17.97 -10.52
C GLN A 595 -14.80 18.10 -10.43
N PRO A 596 -15.47 19.06 -11.10
CA PRO A 596 -16.93 19.10 -11.09
C PRO A 596 -17.59 17.86 -11.69
N TYR A 597 -17.03 17.34 -12.79
CA TYR A 597 -17.50 16.10 -13.41
C TYR A 597 -17.22 14.90 -12.51
N VAL A 598 -16.01 14.81 -11.94
CA VAL A 598 -15.62 13.72 -11.04
C VAL A 598 -16.47 13.68 -9.78
N LEU A 599 -16.86 14.85 -9.23
CA LEU A 599 -17.77 14.91 -8.08
C LEU A 599 -19.14 14.30 -8.42
N LYS A 600 -19.68 14.63 -9.60
CA LYS A 600 -20.95 14.07 -10.09
C LYS A 600 -20.85 12.54 -10.27
N GLU A 601 -19.77 12.06 -10.89
CA GLU A 601 -19.53 10.61 -11.08
C GLU A 601 -19.34 9.88 -9.74
N MET A 602 -18.62 10.49 -8.79
CA MET A 602 -18.46 9.94 -7.44
C MET A 602 -19.80 9.78 -6.73
N LYS A 603 -20.66 10.79 -6.80
CA LYS A 603 -22.00 10.74 -6.22
C LYS A 603 -22.90 9.70 -6.93
N SER A 604 -22.82 9.59 -8.24
CA SER A 604 -23.60 8.61 -9.01
C SER A 604 -23.14 7.18 -8.72
N TYR A 605 -21.85 6.91 -8.68
CA TYR A 605 -21.31 5.56 -8.57
C TYR A 605 -21.27 5.07 -7.11
N TRP A 606 -20.54 5.77 -6.22
CA TRP A 606 -20.47 5.38 -4.79
C TRP A 606 -21.78 5.70 -4.06
N GLY A 607 -22.43 6.80 -4.40
CA GLY A 607 -23.77 7.11 -3.90
C GLY A 607 -24.80 6.08 -4.30
N GLY A 608 -24.72 5.53 -5.52
CA GLY A 608 -25.60 4.44 -5.97
C GLY A 608 -25.47 3.17 -5.11
N MET A 609 -24.25 2.82 -4.64
CA MET A 609 -24.08 1.73 -3.66
C MET A 609 -24.71 2.10 -2.29
N LEU A 610 -24.57 3.35 -1.84
CA LEU A 610 -25.22 3.81 -0.59
C LEU A 610 -26.74 3.73 -0.66
N ASP A 611 -27.33 4.08 -1.80
CA ASP A 611 -28.78 4.01 -2.05
C ASP A 611 -29.30 2.57 -1.99
N LEU A 612 -28.43 1.57 -2.25
CA LEU A 612 -28.69 0.14 -2.08
C LEU A 612 -28.39 -0.38 -0.66
N GLY A 613 -28.08 0.51 0.29
CA GLY A 613 -27.83 0.17 1.69
C GLY A 613 -26.40 -0.27 2.01
N ALA A 614 -25.42 0.02 1.13
CA ALA A 614 -24.02 -0.28 1.37
C ALA A 614 -23.49 0.41 2.64
N THR A 615 -22.84 -0.36 3.49
CA THR A 615 -22.13 0.13 4.69
C THR A 615 -20.62 0.00 4.56
N SER A 616 -20.17 -0.62 3.46
CA SER A 616 -18.82 -0.68 2.92
C SER A 616 -18.91 -0.71 1.40
N PHE A 617 -17.83 -0.41 0.68
CA PHE A 617 -17.86 -0.35 -0.78
C PHE A 617 -17.44 -1.69 -1.41
N TRP A 618 -18.11 -2.00 -2.53
CA TRP A 618 -18.18 -3.31 -3.16
C TRP A 618 -17.04 -3.56 -4.16
N GLU A 619 -16.85 -4.82 -4.48
CA GLU A 619 -15.90 -5.31 -5.48
C GLU A 619 -16.27 -4.84 -6.91
N GLU A 620 -17.55 -4.76 -7.23
CA GLU A 620 -18.09 -4.28 -8.50
C GLU A 620 -19.46 -3.66 -8.28
N TYR A 621 -19.75 -2.57 -8.99
CA TYR A 621 -21.06 -1.97 -9.03
C TYR A 621 -21.44 -1.62 -10.47
N ASN A 622 -22.53 -2.24 -10.94
CA ASN A 622 -23.12 -1.90 -12.24
C ASN A 622 -24.56 -1.39 -12.00
N PRO A 623 -24.84 -0.12 -12.25
CA PRO A 623 -26.14 0.49 -11.99
C PRO A 623 -27.28 -0.11 -12.84
N SER A 624 -26.97 -0.88 -13.89
CA SER A 624 -27.98 -1.57 -14.70
C SER A 624 -28.51 -2.85 -14.07
N LYS A 625 -27.77 -3.44 -13.09
CA LYS A 625 -28.21 -4.63 -12.34
C LYS A 625 -29.34 -4.29 -11.38
N LYS A 626 -30.14 -5.30 -11.00
CA LYS A 626 -31.30 -5.16 -10.12
C LYS A 626 -31.36 -6.26 -9.07
N GLY A 627 -31.81 -5.90 -7.86
CA GLY A 627 -32.05 -6.84 -6.77
C GLY A 627 -30.83 -7.73 -6.49
N ALA A 628 -31.04 -9.06 -6.44
CA ALA A 628 -30.01 -10.04 -6.13
C ALA A 628 -28.84 -10.10 -7.15
N GLU A 629 -29.03 -9.59 -8.38
CA GLU A 629 -27.93 -9.51 -9.37
C GLU A 629 -26.75 -8.68 -8.87
N HIS A 630 -27.00 -7.73 -7.95
CA HIS A 630 -25.94 -6.94 -7.33
C HIS A 630 -24.99 -7.76 -6.46
N TYR A 631 -25.39 -8.94 -5.99
CA TYR A 631 -24.58 -9.79 -5.12
C TYR A 631 -23.86 -10.90 -5.87
N ALA A 632 -24.33 -11.21 -7.10
CA ALA A 632 -23.81 -12.29 -7.92
C ALA A 632 -22.47 -11.91 -8.59
N MET A 633 -21.50 -12.83 -8.54
CA MET A 633 -20.22 -12.76 -9.25
C MET A 633 -19.59 -14.15 -9.37
N TYR A 634 -18.74 -14.36 -10.35
CA TYR A 634 -18.01 -15.63 -10.56
C TYR A 634 -18.92 -16.86 -10.69
N GLY A 635 -20.11 -16.69 -11.26
CA GLY A 635 -21.09 -17.77 -11.41
C GLY A 635 -21.73 -18.21 -10.09
N ARG A 636 -21.63 -17.42 -9.02
CA ARG A 636 -22.21 -17.68 -7.69
C ARG A 636 -23.14 -16.56 -7.27
N GLU A 637 -24.25 -16.94 -6.61
CA GLU A 637 -25.32 -16.02 -6.20
C GLU A 637 -24.83 -14.92 -5.26
N PHE A 638 -23.92 -15.24 -4.33
CA PHE A 638 -23.34 -14.31 -3.36
C PHE A 638 -21.81 -14.19 -3.52
N GLY A 639 -21.29 -14.49 -4.72
CA GLY A 639 -19.86 -14.50 -4.98
C GLY A 639 -19.17 -13.14 -4.92
N LYS A 640 -19.91 -12.02 -5.04
CA LYS A 640 -19.35 -10.68 -4.92
C LYS A 640 -19.01 -10.36 -3.46
N SER A 641 -17.85 -9.73 -3.23
CA SER A 641 -17.55 -9.13 -1.95
C SER A 641 -18.20 -7.75 -1.84
N LEU A 642 -18.97 -7.51 -0.76
CA LEU A 642 -19.57 -6.20 -0.49
C LEU A 642 -18.66 -5.31 0.36
N CYS A 643 -17.45 -5.77 0.65
CA CYS A 643 -16.39 -4.98 1.27
C CYS A 643 -15.05 -5.28 0.58
N HIS A 644 -14.63 -4.41 -0.32
CA HIS A 644 -13.41 -4.57 -1.10
C HIS A 644 -12.55 -3.31 -1.05
N ALA A 645 -11.23 -3.47 -0.83
CA ALA A 645 -10.31 -2.35 -0.57
C ALA A 645 -10.34 -1.28 -1.66
N TRP A 646 -10.33 -1.66 -2.93
CA TRP A 646 -10.34 -0.72 -4.05
C TRP A 646 -11.61 0.16 -4.14
N GLY A 647 -12.69 -0.23 -3.42
CA GLY A 647 -13.87 0.61 -3.27
C GLY A 647 -13.63 1.90 -2.47
N ALA A 648 -12.54 1.99 -1.71
CA ALA A 648 -12.23 3.14 -0.85
C ALA A 648 -11.51 4.30 -1.58
N SER A 649 -11.38 4.25 -2.90
CA SER A 649 -10.66 5.24 -3.71
C SER A 649 -11.11 6.70 -3.58
N PRO A 650 -12.34 7.07 -3.16
CA PRO A 650 -12.69 8.46 -2.85
C PRO A 650 -11.74 9.14 -1.85
N ILE A 651 -11.11 8.40 -0.94
CA ILE A 651 -10.12 8.93 0.02
C ILE A 651 -8.96 9.62 -0.73
N TYR A 652 -8.38 8.94 -1.70
CA TYR A 652 -7.27 9.45 -2.49
C TYR A 652 -7.70 10.65 -3.36
N LEU A 653 -8.83 10.52 -4.06
CA LEU A 653 -9.31 11.58 -4.96
C LEU A 653 -9.58 12.88 -4.19
N LEU A 654 -10.26 12.79 -3.03
CA LEU A 654 -10.59 13.95 -2.21
C LEU A 654 -9.35 14.57 -1.56
N GLY A 655 -8.39 13.77 -1.09
CA GLY A 655 -7.15 14.26 -0.51
C GLY A 655 -6.20 14.88 -1.54
N ARG A 656 -5.97 14.18 -2.64
CA ARG A 656 -4.99 14.57 -3.65
C ARG A 656 -5.45 15.69 -4.57
N TYR A 657 -6.74 15.73 -4.93
CA TYR A 657 -7.26 16.59 -5.98
C TYR A 657 -8.27 17.65 -5.52
N TYR A 658 -9.01 17.41 -4.41
CA TYR A 658 -9.89 18.42 -3.84
C TYR A 658 -9.15 19.21 -2.75
N LEU A 659 -8.62 18.61 -1.70
CA LEU A 659 -7.66 19.28 -0.82
C LEU A 659 -6.37 19.65 -1.54
N GLY A 660 -5.99 18.89 -2.57
CA GLY A 660 -4.98 19.24 -3.53
C GLY A 660 -3.54 19.06 -3.04
N VAL A 661 -3.29 18.26 -2.00
CA VAL A 661 -1.95 18.11 -1.41
C VAL A 661 -1.22 16.92 -2.05
N LYS A 662 -0.02 17.17 -2.59
CA LYS A 662 0.80 16.13 -3.24
C LYS A 662 2.30 16.42 -3.11
N PRO A 663 3.15 15.39 -2.94
CA PRO A 663 4.60 15.59 -2.91
C PRO A 663 5.09 16.05 -4.28
N THR A 664 6.06 16.97 -4.30
CA THR A 664 6.81 17.39 -5.49
C THR A 664 8.26 16.95 -5.45
N SER A 665 8.69 16.44 -4.29
CA SER A 665 9.95 15.71 -4.11
C SER A 665 9.77 14.61 -3.06
N PRO A 666 10.65 13.58 -3.06
CA PRO A 666 10.53 12.46 -2.15
C PRO A 666 10.45 12.89 -0.68
N GLY A 667 9.57 12.22 0.08
CA GLY A 667 9.38 12.48 1.50
C GLY A 667 8.79 13.84 1.82
N TYR A 668 8.08 14.47 0.90
CA TYR A 668 7.50 15.81 1.08
C TYR A 668 8.53 16.90 1.46
N GLN A 669 9.80 16.75 1.04
CA GLN A 669 10.78 17.83 1.21
C GLN A 669 10.27 19.12 0.55
N THR A 670 9.60 18.97 -0.60
CA THR A 670 8.75 20.00 -1.19
C THR A 670 7.39 19.38 -1.58
N TYR A 671 6.32 20.16 -1.47
CA TYR A 671 4.97 19.70 -1.79
C TYR A 671 4.10 20.83 -2.36
N LEU A 672 3.12 20.46 -3.16
CA LEU A 672 2.13 21.37 -3.73
C LEU A 672 0.82 21.23 -2.95
N ILE A 673 0.18 22.36 -2.69
CA ILE A 673 -1.17 22.48 -2.18
C ILE A 673 -1.96 23.25 -3.27
N GLU A 674 -2.86 22.57 -3.98
CA GLU A 674 -3.62 23.12 -5.10
C GLU A 674 -5.11 22.74 -4.93
N PRO A 675 -5.83 23.41 -4.00
CA PRO A 675 -7.20 23.05 -3.69
C PRO A 675 -8.15 23.39 -4.85
N ALA A 676 -9.11 22.48 -5.10
CA ALA A 676 -10.15 22.64 -6.09
C ALA A 676 -11.50 22.25 -5.50
N LEU A 677 -12.42 23.23 -5.36
CA LEU A 677 -13.76 23.00 -4.79
C LEU A 677 -14.63 22.08 -5.65
N GLY A 678 -14.45 22.07 -6.97
CA GLY A 678 -15.18 21.16 -7.87
C GLY A 678 -16.70 21.30 -7.79
N GLY A 679 -17.23 22.50 -7.50
CA GLY A 679 -18.65 22.76 -7.28
C GLY A 679 -19.10 22.78 -5.80
N LEU A 680 -18.23 22.41 -4.88
CA LEU A 680 -18.50 22.51 -3.44
C LEU A 680 -18.44 23.98 -2.98
N GLN A 681 -19.27 24.33 -1.99
CA GLN A 681 -19.25 25.68 -1.39
C GLN A 681 -18.09 25.86 -0.40
N TRP A 682 -17.77 24.79 0.29
CA TRP A 682 -16.65 24.71 1.20
C TRP A 682 -16.16 23.27 1.34
N MET A 683 -14.89 23.11 1.69
CA MET A 683 -14.28 21.85 2.12
C MET A 683 -13.19 22.12 3.15
N ARG A 684 -12.97 21.18 4.04
CA ARG A 684 -11.88 21.21 5.02
C ARG A 684 -11.38 19.80 5.30
N GLY A 685 -10.11 19.70 5.68
CA GLY A 685 -9.52 18.42 6.03
C GLY A 685 -8.06 18.49 6.35
N SER A 686 -7.48 17.31 6.54
CA SER A 686 -6.06 17.10 6.78
C SER A 686 -5.51 16.08 5.78
N VAL A 687 -4.28 16.31 5.34
CA VAL A 687 -3.53 15.36 4.52
C VAL A 687 -2.23 15.02 5.24
N PRO A 688 -2.02 13.74 5.60
CA PRO A 688 -0.82 13.33 6.32
C PRO A 688 0.44 13.37 5.44
N THR A 689 1.56 13.70 6.07
CA THR A 689 2.90 13.63 5.50
C THR A 689 3.85 12.96 6.49
N PRO A 690 5.07 12.59 6.12
CA PRO A 690 6.06 12.06 7.07
C PRO A 690 6.32 13.00 8.26
N GLY A 691 6.33 14.30 8.02
CA GLY A 691 6.71 15.33 9.00
C GLY A 691 5.51 16.10 9.60
N GLY A 692 4.31 15.51 9.65
CA GLY A 692 3.10 16.12 10.20
C GLY A 692 1.95 16.16 9.18
N ASP A 693 0.89 16.87 9.50
CA ASP A 693 -0.31 16.94 8.66
C ASP A 693 -0.45 18.34 8.06
N VAL A 694 -0.77 18.41 6.77
CA VAL A 694 -1.19 19.67 6.12
C VAL A 694 -2.68 19.86 6.41
N LEU A 695 -3.04 20.99 7.01
CA LEU A 695 -4.42 21.32 7.30
C LEU A 695 -4.94 22.35 6.30
N LEU A 696 -6.14 22.13 5.81
CA LEU A 696 -6.79 23.02 4.85
C LEU A 696 -8.25 23.28 5.25
N ASP A 697 -8.66 24.56 5.15
CA ASP A 697 -10.07 24.99 5.17
C ASP A 697 -10.25 25.93 3.97
N CYS A 698 -11.13 25.55 3.05
CA CYS A 698 -11.32 26.22 1.77
C CYS A 698 -12.81 26.54 1.55
N THR A 699 -13.08 27.79 1.22
CA THR A 699 -14.38 28.27 0.76
C THR A 699 -14.22 28.98 -0.58
N THR A 700 -15.30 29.40 -1.21
CA THR A 700 -15.25 30.21 -2.45
C THR A 700 -14.59 31.59 -2.28
N ARG A 701 -14.32 32.02 -1.04
CA ARG A 701 -13.77 33.36 -0.70
C ARG A 701 -12.53 33.34 0.17
N GLN A 702 -12.24 32.23 0.84
CA GLN A 702 -11.14 32.16 1.79
C GLN A 702 -10.45 30.79 1.74
N LEU A 703 -9.12 30.82 1.81
CA LEU A 703 -8.27 29.66 2.07
C LEU A 703 -7.56 29.86 3.41
N LYS A 704 -7.60 28.85 4.27
CA LYS A 704 -6.73 28.74 5.45
C LYS A 704 -5.90 27.48 5.29
N VAL A 705 -4.60 27.62 5.45
CA VAL A 705 -3.63 26.53 5.27
C VAL A 705 -2.61 26.57 6.40
N GLN A 706 -2.36 25.40 7.00
CA GLN A 706 -1.23 25.18 7.89
C GLN A 706 -0.32 24.11 7.27
N GLY A 707 0.98 24.44 7.11
CA GLY A 707 1.95 23.55 6.49
C GLY A 707 2.52 22.49 7.44
N ALA A 708 2.87 21.34 6.88
CA ALA A 708 3.68 20.31 7.52
C ALA A 708 5.19 20.60 7.34
N GLU A 709 6.04 19.66 7.76
CA GLU A 709 7.49 19.73 7.50
C GLU A 709 7.80 19.73 5.99
N GLY A 710 8.92 20.35 5.62
CA GLY A 710 9.26 20.62 4.22
C GLY A 710 8.80 22.02 3.77
N THR A 711 8.88 22.28 2.47
CA THR A 711 8.46 23.55 1.87
C THR A 711 7.22 23.32 1.00
N GLY A 712 6.08 23.85 1.42
CA GLY A 712 4.84 23.83 0.66
C GLY A 712 4.75 24.99 -0.35
N THR A 713 4.13 24.76 -1.48
CA THR A 713 3.67 25.78 -2.42
C THR A 713 2.16 25.73 -2.48
N LEU A 714 1.48 26.76 -1.97
CA LEU A 714 0.05 26.95 -2.20
C LEU A 714 -0.14 27.59 -3.56
N ARG A 715 -0.87 26.91 -4.46
CA ARG A 715 -1.25 27.40 -5.77
C ARG A 715 -2.77 27.48 -5.86
N PHE A 716 -3.29 28.58 -6.33
CA PHE A 716 -4.74 28.77 -6.46
C PHE A 716 -5.06 29.76 -7.58
N LYS A 717 -6.32 29.74 -8.05
CA LYS A 717 -6.85 30.69 -9.04
C LYS A 717 -7.76 31.71 -8.36
N SER A 718 -7.65 32.98 -8.75
CA SER A 718 -8.51 34.05 -8.25
C SER A 718 -8.91 35.00 -9.34
N LYS A 719 -10.22 35.36 -9.44
CA LYS A 719 -10.77 36.36 -10.38
C LYS A 719 -10.28 37.79 -10.08
N SER A 720 -9.80 38.05 -8.86
CA SER A 720 -9.29 39.34 -8.42
C SER A 720 -7.99 39.18 -7.63
N ALA A 721 -7.22 40.24 -7.46
CA ALA A 721 -5.99 40.24 -6.69
C ALA A 721 -6.24 39.73 -5.26
N PRO A 722 -5.63 38.60 -4.82
CA PRO A 722 -5.86 38.06 -3.50
C PRO A 722 -5.11 38.86 -2.41
N LYS A 723 -5.61 38.77 -1.16
CA LYS A 723 -4.95 39.34 0.02
C LYS A 723 -4.58 38.22 0.99
N SER A 724 -3.40 38.28 1.61
CA SER A 724 -2.92 37.30 2.56
C SER A 724 -2.06 37.92 3.63
N ASN A 725 -1.88 37.18 4.75
CA ASN A 725 -0.86 37.46 5.76
C ASN A 725 0.55 36.97 5.36
N GLY A 726 0.73 36.40 4.16
CA GLY A 726 2.02 36.01 3.59
C GLY A 726 2.22 36.64 2.19
N THR A 727 3.42 36.44 1.61
CA THR A 727 3.76 36.99 0.30
C THR A 727 3.17 36.14 -0.84
N ILE A 728 2.35 36.75 -1.67
CA ILE A 728 1.73 36.13 -2.86
C ILE A 728 2.46 36.61 -4.12
N SER A 729 2.75 35.69 -5.05
CA SER A 729 3.28 35.98 -6.37
C SER A 729 2.24 35.61 -7.45
N SER A 730 2.03 36.51 -8.42
CA SER A 730 1.22 36.21 -9.59
C SER A 730 2.03 35.42 -10.62
N LYS A 731 1.41 34.40 -11.21
CA LYS A 731 2.00 33.55 -12.28
C LYS A 731 1.34 33.80 -13.66
N GLY A 732 0.48 34.80 -13.74
CA GLY A 732 -0.35 35.03 -14.93
C GLY A 732 -1.63 34.18 -14.97
N ASN A 733 -2.54 34.45 -15.87
CA ASN A 733 -3.79 33.68 -16.08
C ASN A 733 -4.59 33.46 -14.81
N ASN A 734 -4.66 34.46 -13.93
CA ASN A 734 -5.35 34.39 -12.63
C ASN A 734 -4.76 33.33 -11.65
N VAL A 735 -3.57 32.81 -11.91
CA VAL A 735 -2.86 31.87 -11.04
C VAL A 735 -1.95 32.63 -10.08
N TYR A 736 -2.02 32.25 -8.82
CA TYR A 736 -1.23 32.83 -7.74
C TYR A 736 -0.53 31.73 -6.95
N GLU A 737 0.66 32.02 -6.44
CA GLU A 737 1.44 31.13 -5.59
C GLU A 737 1.94 31.84 -4.35
N MET A 738 2.04 31.07 -3.25
CA MET A 738 2.75 31.48 -2.03
C MET A 738 3.47 30.30 -1.39
N THR A 739 4.56 30.59 -0.72
CA THR A 739 5.30 29.57 0.07
C THR A 739 4.63 29.35 1.42
N ILE A 740 4.46 28.07 1.77
CA ILE A 740 3.92 27.61 3.04
C ILE A 740 5.02 26.94 3.85
N GLU A 741 5.23 27.45 5.08
CA GLU A 741 6.25 26.97 6.00
C GLU A 741 5.61 26.15 7.13
N LYS A 742 6.37 25.22 7.70
CA LYS A 742 5.93 24.36 8.81
C LYS A 742 5.35 25.17 9.97
N GLY A 743 4.18 24.74 10.45
CA GLY A 743 3.53 25.24 11.67
C GLY A 743 2.97 26.66 11.58
N LYS A 744 3.15 27.37 10.45
CA LYS A 744 2.53 28.68 10.23
C LYS A 744 1.15 28.53 9.61
N GLU A 745 0.19 29.29 10.13
CA GLU A 745 -1.13 29.42 9.54
C GLU A 745 -1.16 30.59 8.55
N TYR A 746 -1.62 30.32 7.35
CA TYR A 746 -1.81 31.30 6.29
C TYR A 746 -3.28 31.45 5.98
N THR A 747 -3.72 32.69 5.87
CA THR A 747 -5.09 33.03 5.46
C THR A 747 -5.02 33.83 4.17
N VAL A 748 -5.73 33.38 3.14
CA VAL A 748 -5.84 34.03 1.84
C VAL A 748 -7.28 34.40 1.58
N SER A 749 -7.57 35.67 1.36
CA SER A 749 -8.88 36.14 0.83
C SER A 749 -8.78 36.25 -0.69
N TYR A 750 -9.66 35.59 -1.41
CA TYR A 750 -9.64 35.48 -2.86
C TYR A 750 -11.08 35.38 -3.43
N ALA A 751 -11.20 35.47 -4.74
CA ALA A 751 -12.44 35.19 -5.45
C ALA A 751 -12.21 33.96 -6.35
N ALA A 752 -12.74 32.81 -5.94
CA ALA A 752 -12.55 31.56 -6.67
C ALA A 752 -12.94 31.68 -8.16
N VAL A 753 -12.16 31.06 -9.02
CA VAL A 753 -12.52 30.79 -10.41
C VAL A 753 -13.30 29.47 -10.38
N GLU A 754 -14.53 29.50 -10.87
CA GLU A 754 -15.38 28.30 -10.99
C GLU A 754 -14.85 27.34 -12.04
#